data_8a249cb5cdf0db5470d19ed3fe16c024
#
_entry.id   8a249cb5cdf0db5470d19ed3fe16c024
#
_cell.length_a   1.000
_cell.length_b   1.000
_cell.length_c   1.000
_cell.angle_alpha   90.00
_cell.angle_beta   90.00
_cell.angle_gamma   90.00
#
_symmetry.space_group_name_H-M   'P 1'
#
loop_
_entity.id
_entity.type
_entity.pdbx_description
1 polymer ?
#
loop_
_entity_poly.entity_id
_entity_poly.type
_entity_poly.pdbx_seq_one_letter_code
_entity_poly.pdbx_strand_id
1 'polypeptide(L)'
;MKHILILILLVLSSSLMRAEIKLPAFVGNNMVLQRDAKINIWGWADPGEKVTVRFRDMKMTAKTDRDGKWSVTMAPQPAGGPYEMTVFSRKETIVIDNILVGDIWLASGQSNMEMELRNINNGPDEMENSDYPQVRLITVKRNTAFKPLEDVLSDGWKECSPESVETFSAVAYLFGRELNKKYHVPIGLIHTSWGGTAAESWVSAEGLSEFPEFSDVVNQTKDIGPEAFKAYMNEREDWLRKYGTTDRAYNDKGMAWKDPGADDSDWLMMKLPGFWSQARELKGYYGIVWFRKTVEIPEESAGKPLVLNMPGVVASDSTFFNGQFIGSGSDFMSLRMYNVPGEIVKAGTNQIAIRIQGTNFFGGMMEKPDDFNIKAYKVKIPLAGAWKYKPGPDISSLPVIKGLETYSEFMPEAPCVLYNAMIAPLIPFSVKGVIWYQGETNASSYKRADQYYRLFPALINDWRSRWGYDFPFLFVQLAGYQPDEEQPADYKWARLREAQSSTLSLPNTGMAVAIDIGNQNDIHPKNKQDVAHRLCLAAGKVAYGEDIVYSGPAFSSLVPDGNRLRIKFENTGSGLVIRDKYGYLRGFAVAGTDRLFKWAKAMTDGNDVIVWSDGVDKPVAVRYDWGNTPDGNLYNHEGLPAIPFRTDDWPAPSDDLMP
;
A
#
# COMPACT_ATOMS: atom_id res chain seq x y z
N MET A 1 37.06 38.50 42.98
CA MET A 1 37.66 38.38 41.63
C MET A 1 37.63 36.96 41.05
N LYS A 2 37.69 35.88 41.84
CA LYS A 2 37.61 34.48 41.29
C LYS A 2 36.24 34.06 40.79
N HIS A 3 35.12 34.64 41.24
CA HIS A 3 33.77 34.30 40.79
C HIS A 3 33.33 35.02 39.51
N ILE A 4 33.96 36.13 39.14
CA ILE A 4 33.66 36.86 37.88
C ILE A 4 34.33 36.20 36.66
N LEU A 5 35.50 35.54 36.87
CA LEU A 5 36.18 34.81 35.80
C LEU A 5 35.46 33.51 35.39
N ILE A 6 34.72 32.87 36.30
CA ILE A 6 33.95 31.65 36.03
C ILE A 6 32.67 31.97 35.24
N LEU A 7 32.05 33.14 35.47
CA LEU A 7 30.86 33.57 34.73
C LEU A 7 31.19 33.99 33.27
N ILE A 8 32.37 34.51 33.01
CA ILE A 8 32.83 34.88 31.66
C ILE A 8 33.23 33.64 30.83
N LEU A 9 33.72 32.57 31.48
CA LEU A 9 33.99 31.30 30.79
C LEU A 9 32.74 30.47 30.45
N LEU A 10 31.65 30.64 31.22
CA LEU A 10 30.36 29.99 30.93
C LEU A 10 29.54 30.67 29.82
N VAL A 11 29.82 31.93 29.52
CA VAL A 11 29.17 32.68 28.42
C VAL A 11 29.92 32.46 27.10
N LEU A 12 31.17 31.98 27.08
CA LEU A 12 31.95 31.71 25.89
C LEU A 12 31.91 30.25 25.43
N SER A 13 31.19 29.37 26.12
CA SER A 13 30.90 28.01 25.68
C SER A 13 29.50 27.82 25.12
N SER A 14 28.85 28.90 24.63
CA SER A 14 27.86 28.75 23.58
C SER A 14 28.61 28.23 22.37
N SER A 15 28.76 26.90 22.29
CA SER A 15 29.10 26.21 21.08
C SER A 15 28.24 26.84 20.00
N LEU A 16 28.87 27.53 19.08
CA LEU A 16 28.32 27.86 17.76
C LEU A 16 27.88 26.50 17.17
N MET A 17 26.64 26.08 17.44
CA MET A 17 25.97 25.11 16.61
C MET A 17 25.93 25.78 15.23
N ARG A 18 26.92 25.47 14.41
CA ARG A 18 26.87 25.81 12.99
C ARG A 18 25.65 25.08 12.45
N ALA A 19 24.58 25.80 12.17
CA ALA A 19 23.50 25.21 11.40
C ALA A 19 24.06 24.98 9.99
N GLU A 20 24.18 23.72 9.64
CA GLU A 20 24.56 23.23 8.32
C GLU A 20 23.39 23.43 7.35
N ILE A 21 23.68 23.56 6.06
CA ILE A 21 22.62 23.51 5.04
C ILE A 21 22.00 22.11 5.09
N LYS A 22 20.71 22.04 5.37
CA LYS A 22 19.95 20.79 5.30
C LYS A 22 19.11 20.78 4.05
N LEU A 23 19.19 19.69 3.28
CA LEU A 23 18.34 19.43 2.11
C LEU A 23 17.28 18.39 2.44
N PRO A 24 16.13 18.39 1.74
CA PRO A 24 15.14 17.32 1.86
C PRO A 24 15.75 15.95 1.54
N ALA A 25 15.24 14.89 2.16
CA ALA A 25 15.77 13.53 2.02
C ALA A 25 15.78 13.00 0.58
N PHE A 26 14.94 13.56 -0.31
CA PHE A 26 14.92 13.19 -1.72
C PHE A 26 15.67 14.17 -2.65
N VAL A 27 16.33 15.19 -2.11
CA VAL A 27 17.27 16.05 -2.85
C VAL A 27 18.70 15.61 -2.55
N GLY A 28 19.29 14.82 -3.42
CA GLY A 28 20.60 14.22 -3.17
C GLY A 28 21.16 13.52 -4.40
N ASN A 29 22.28 12.81 -4.22
CA ASN A 29 22.95 12.07 -5.28
C ASN A 29 22.00 11.10 -6.00
N ASN A 30 22.24 10.87 -7.28
CA ASN A 30 21.45 9.98 -8.14
C ASN A 30 20.01 10.45 -8.41
N MET A 31 19.56 11.61 -7.92
CA MET A 31 18.20 12.10 -8.13
C MET A 31 17.89 12.34 -9.61
N VAL A 32 16.60 12.29 -9.94
CA VAL A 32 16.06 12.76 -11.22
C VAL A 32 15.32 14.07 -10.96
N LEU A 33 15.50 15.05 -11.84
CA LEU A 33 14.72 16.29 -11.89
C LEU A 33 13.73 16.22 -13.05
N GLN A 34 12.50 16.71 -12.83
CA GLN A 34 11.49 16.67 -13.88
C GLN A 34 11.88 17.56 -15.06
N ARG A 35 11.96 16.95 -16.26
CA ARG A 35 12.22 17.68 -17.52
C ARG A 35 11.03 18.57 -17.89
N ASP A 36 11.32 19.60 -18.69
CA ASP A 36 10.32 20.50 -19.28
C ASP A 36 9.39 21.17 -18.27
N ALA A 37 9.79 21.18 -16.98
CA ALA A 37 9.07 21.81 -15.88
C ALA A 37 10.00 22.67 -15.03
N LYS A 38 9.44 23.59 -14.25
CA LYS A 38 10.22 24.38 -13.28
C LYS A 38 10.89 23.43 -12.27
N ILE A 39 12.16 23.68 -11.98
CA ILE A 39 12.93 22.91 -11.02
C ILE A 39 12.98 23.68 -9.71
N ASN A 40 12.35 23.17 -8.68
CA ASN A 40 12.38 23.74 -7.34
C ASN A 40 13.41 22.98 -6.50
N ILE A 41 14.32 23.72 -5.84
CA ILE A 41 15.26 23.21 -4.84
C ILE A 41 15.10 24.05 -3.59
N TRP A 42 14.98 23.40 -2.45
CA TRP A 42 14.75 24.04 -1.15
C TRP A 42 15.46 23.32 -0.03
N GLY A 43 15.41 23.88 1.14
CA GLY A 43 15.99 23.30 2.34
C GLY A 43 15.98 24.28 3.50
N TRP A 44 16.82 24.00 4.47
CA TRP A 44 16.95 24.76 5.70
C TRP A 44 18.39 25.19 5.91
N ALA A 45 18.59 26.35 6.54
CA ALA A 45 19.86 26.87 7.01
C ALA A 45 19.60 27.93 8.09
N ASP A 46 20.64 28.59 8.60
CA ASP A 46 20.45 29.65 9.59
C ASP A 46 19.55 30.78 9.08
N PRO A 47 18.65 31.34 9.92
CA PRO A 47 17.81 32.47 9.56
C PRO A 47 18.64 33.65 9.02
N GLY A 48 18.25 34.16 7.86
CA GLY A 48 18.94 35.26 7.19
C GLY A 48 20.18 34.89 6.39
N GLU A 49 20.59 33.62 6.36
CA GLU A 49 21.70 33.12 5.56
C GLU A 49 21.38 33.18 4.07
N LYS A 50 22.38 33.42 3.23
CA LYS A 50 22.25 33.36 1.77
C LYS A 50 22.73 32.01 1.29
N VAL A 51 21.80 31.23 0.71
CA VAL A 51 22.07 29.94 0.08
C VAL A 51 22.03 30.12 -1.44
N THR A 52 23.02 29.60 -2.14
CA THR A 52 23.13 29.64 -3.60
C THR A 52 23.11 28.23 -4.14
N VAL A 53 22.29 28.00 -5.16
CA VAL A 53 22.24 26.76 -5.93
C VAL A 53 22.81 27.04 -7.32
N ARG A 54 23.77 26.21 -7.73
CA ARG A 54 24.31 26.19 -9.09
C ARG A 54 23.98 24.85 -9.73
N PHE A 55 23.33 24.88 -10.88
CA PHE A 55 23.02 23.71 -11.67
C PHE A 55 23.23 24.04 -13.16
N ARG A 56 24.16 23.36 -13.80
CA ARG A 56 24.58 23.66 -15.15
C ARG A 56 25.04 25.14 -15.26
N ASP A 57 24.46 25.88 -16.19
CA ASP A 57 24.72 27.31 -16.42
C ASP A 57 23.86 28.24 -15.55
N MET A 58 22.94 27.69 -14.75
CA MET A 58 22.07 28.47 -13.87
C MET A 58 22.68 28.64 -12.47
N LYS A 59 22.52 29.85 -11.94
CA LYS A 59 22.89 30.20 -10.56
C LYS A 59 21.79 31.02 -9.92
N MET A 60 21.18 30.48 -8.86
CA MET A 60 20.09 31.10 -8.12
C MET A 60 20.50 31.27 -6.66
N THR A 61 20.09 32.38 -6.04
CA THR A 61 20.38 32.66 -4.63
C THR A 61 19.09 33.04 -3.90
N ALA A 62 18.85 32.42 -2.76
CA ALA A 62 17.79 32.75 -1.84
C ALA A 62 18.37 33.17 -0.48
N LYS A 63 17.60 33.94 0.27
CA LYS A 63 17.87 34.23 1.67
C LYS A 63 16.89 33.44 2.51
N THR A 64 17.35 32.73 3.54
CA THR A 64 16.50 32.00 4.46
C THR A 64 15.56 32.95 5.19
N ASP A 65 14.34 32.51 5.41
CA ASP A 65 13.34 33.22 6.21
C ASP A 65 13.64 33.11 7.73
N ARG A 66 12.67 33.55 8.56
CA ARG A 66 12.80 33.51 10.03
C ARG A 66 12.80 32.09 10.60
N ASP A 67 12.19 31.14 9.86
CA ASP A 67 12.11 29.73 10.22
C ASP A 67 13.28 28.92 9.65
N GLY A 68 14.25 29.62 9.03
CA GLY A 68 15.44 29.00 8.44
C GLY A 68 15.18 28.34 7.08
N LYS A 69 14.02 28.56 6.43
CA LYS A 69 13.67 27.96 5.14
C LYS A 69 14.17 28.81 3.98
N TRP A 70 14.58 28.15 2.92
CA TRP A 70 14.94 28.78 1.65
C TRP A 70 14.44 27.93 0.48
N SER A 71 14.18 28.58 -0.64
CA SER A 71 13.88 27.91 -1.90
C SER A 71 14.35 28.72 -3.09
N VAL A 72 14.71 28.03 -4.16
CA VAL A 72 14.98 28.60 -5.48
C VAL A 72 14.22 27.85 -6.55
N THR A 73 13.79 28.57 -7.57
CA THR A 73 13.13 28.00 -8.74
C THR A 73 14.00 28.26 -9.97
N MET A 74 14.37 27.21 -10.69
CA MET A 74 15.15 27.28 -11.91
C MET A 74 14.30 27.00 -13.15
N ALA A 75 14.76 27.47 -14.30
CA ALA A 75 14.08 27.25 -15.58
C ALA A 75 14.02 25.78 -15.97
N PRO A 76 13.00 25.37 -16.75
CA PRO A 76 12.89 24.02 -17.30
C PRO A 76 14.17 23.59 -18.04
N GLN A 77 14.49 22.32 -17.94
CA GLN A 77 15.63 21.70 -18.61
C GLN A 77 15.17 20.52 -19.46
N PRO A 78 15.79 20.27 -20.62
CA PRO A 78 15.55 19.08 -21.43
C PRO A 78 16.15 17.84 -20.75
N ALA A 79 15.67 16.66 -21.15
CA ALA A 79 16.19 15.37 -20.68
C ALA A 79 17.69 15.26 -20.92
N GLY A 80 18.40 14.63 -20.00
CA GLY A 80 19.84 14.38 -20.10
C GLY A 80 20.52 14.13 -18.77
N GLY A 81 21.83 14.16 -18.77
CA GLY A 81 22.69 13.89 -17.62
C GLY A 81 23.72 12.80 -17.91
N PRO A 82 24.54 12.40 -16.92
CA PRO A 82 24.53 12.90 -15.53
C PRO A 82 25.09 14.33 -15.39
N TYR A 83 24.54 15.06 -14.43
CA TYR A 83 24.95 16.42 -14.08
C TYR A 83 25.32 16.53 -12.60
N GLU A 84 26.00 17.62 -12.25
CA GLU A 84 26.32 18.01 -10.88
C GLU A 84 25.52 19.26 -10.48
N MET A 85 25.10 19.33 -9.22
CA MET A 85 24.54 20.51 -8.59
C MET A 85 25.38 20.87 -7.37
N THR A 86 25.64 22.16 -7.18
CA THR A 86 26.29 22.67 -5.98
C THR A 86 25.33 23.57 -5.21
N VAL A 87 25.11 23.26 -3.93
CA VAL A 87 24.36 24.09 -2.97
C VAL A 87 25.35 24.64 -1.96
N PHE A 88 25.48 25.96 -1.86
CA PHE A 88 26.48 26.53 -0.99
C PHE A 88 26.05 27.83 -0.31
N SER A 89 26.62 28.06 0.86
CA SER A 89 26.56 29.31 1.61
C SER A 89 27.97 29.86 1.88
N ARG A 90 28.10 30.79 2.80
CA ARG A 90 29.43 31.23 3.26
C ARG A 90 30.12 30.20 4.14
N LYS A 91 29.38 29.25 4.71
CA LYS A 91 29.86 28.32 5.72
C LYS A 91 30.14 26.93 5.19
N GLU A 92 29.37 26.52 4.16
CA GLU A 92 29.31 25.16 3.70
C GLU A 92 29.03 25.07 2.20
N THR A 93 29.48 23.96 1.60
CA THR A 93 29.20 23.59 0.21
C THR A 93 28.81 22.12 0.18
N ILE A 94 27.63 21.84 -0.38
CA ILE A 94 27.13 20.50 -0.67
C ILE A 94 27.22 20.29 -2.17
N VAL A 95 27.85 19.21 -2.61
CA VAL A 95 27.88 18.78 -4.00
C VAL A 95 26.95 17.58 -4.14
N ILE A 96 26.08 17.64 -5.13
CA ILE A 96 25.14 16.58 -5.47
C ILE A 96 25.50 16.07 -6.85
N ASP A 97 25.90 14.81 -6.91
CA ASP A 97 26.42 14.17 -8.09
C ASP A 97 25.39 13.27 -8.80
N ASN A 98 25.68 12.96 -10.05
CA ASN A 98 24.99 11.97 -10.85
C ASN A 98 23.48 12.27 -11.04
N ILE A 99 23.14 13.55 -11.20
CA ILE A 99 21.77 14.02 -11.40
C ILE A 99 21.35 13.78 -12.85
N LEU A 100 20.18 13.18 -13.02
CA LEU A 100 19.54 13.08 -14.33
C LEU A 100 18.38 14.09 -14.43
N VAL A 101 18.07 14.49 -15.65
CA VAL A 101 16.83 15.23 -15.98
C VAL A 101 15.98 14.30 -16.84
N GLY A 102 14.78 14.01 -16.42
CA GLY A 102 13.91 13.02 -17.06
C GLY A 102 12.47 13.12 -16.59
N ASP A 103 11.71 12.05 -16.72
CA ASP A 103 10.31 11.99 -16.27
C ASP A 103 10.21 11.35 -14.89
N ILE A 104 9.55 12.04 -13.96
CA ILE A 104 9.37 11.58 -12.59
C ILE A 104 7.94 11.07 -12.41
N TRP A 105 7.80 9.84 -11.95
CA TRP A 105 6.52 9.24 -11.64
C TRP A 105 6.41 8.91 -10.16
N LEU A 106 5.30 9.36 -9.55
CA LEU A 106 4.94 9.03 -8.18
C LEU A 106 4.09 7.75 -8.19
N ALA A 107 4.59 6.69 -7.58
CA ALA A 107 3.92 5.41 -7.45
C ALA A 107 3.36 5.27 -6.03
N SER A 108 2.02 5.30 -5.88
CA SER A 108 1.37 5.31 -4.57
C SER A 108 0.17 4.36 -4.53
N GLY A 109 -0.35 4.09 -3.34
CA GLY A 109 -1.48 3.19 -3.11
C GLY A 109 -1.27 2.28 -1.90
N GLN A 110 -1.76 1.03 -2.00
CA GLN A 110 -1.64 0.04 -0.93
C GLN A 110 -0.80 -1.19 -1.34
N SER A 111 -1.02 -2.33 -0.70
CA SER A 111 -0.17 -3.52 -0.80
C SER A 111 0.12 -4.00 -2.23
N ASN A 112 -0.82 -3.86 -3.16
CA ASN A 112 -0.60 -4.24 -4.55
C ASN A 112 0.36 -3.30 -5.30
N MET A 113 0.46 -2.02 -4.91
CA MET A 113 1.53 -1.12 -5.35
C MET A 113 2.83 -1.39 -4.59
N GLU A 114 2.73 -1.76 -3.31
CA GLU A 114 3.87 -2.01 -2.44
C GLU A 114 4.62 -3.31 -2.75
N MET A 115 3.96 -4.29 -3.37
CA MET A 115 4.53 -5.61 -3.63
C MET A 115 5.90 -5.53 -4.28
N GLU A 116 6.88 -6.11 -3.59
CA GLU A 116 8.30 -6.11 -4.00
C GLU A 116 8.54 -6.99 -5.23
N LEU A 117 9.53 -6.61 -6.06
CA LEU A 117 9.85 -7.32 -7.29
C LEU A 117 10.18 -8.80 -7.07
N ARG A 118 10.88 -9.14 -5.98
CA ARG A 118 11.20 -10.54 -5.65
C ARG A 118 9.98 -11.45 -5.44
N ASN A 119 8.80 -10.88 -5.20
CA ASN A 119 7.57 -11.62 -4.82
C ASN A 119 6.61 -11.84 -5.99
N ILE A 120 6.90 -11.34 -7.19
CA ILE A 120 6.04 -11.48 -8.38
C ILE A 120 6.39 -12.70 -9.22
N ASN A 121 5.57 -12.99 -10.24
CA ASN A 121 5.91 -14.00 -11.25
C ASN A 121 7.22 -13.61 -11.96
N ASN A 122 8.11 -14.58 -12.13
CA ASN A 122 9.43 -14.38 -12.75
C ASN A 122 10.30 -13.32 -12.05
N GLY A 123 10.04 -13.03 -10.76
CA GLY A 123 10.79 -12.03 -9.98
C GLY A 123 12.30 -12.17 -10.05
N PRO A 124 12.89 -13.38 -9.85
CA PRO A 124 14.33 -13.58 -9.98
C PRO A 124 14.90 -13.20 -11.34
N ASP A 125 14.23 -13.57 -12.45
CA ASP A 125 14.66 -13.22 -13.81
C ASP A 125 14.54 -11.72 -14.06
N GLU A 126 13.48 -11.07 -13.54
CA GLU A 126 13.29 -9.63 -13.63
C GLU A 126 14.37 -8.87 -12.86
N MET A 127 14.80 -9.39 -11.70
CA MET A 127 15.90 -8.82 -10.92
C MET A 127 17.24 -8.97 -11.64
N GLU A 128 17.57 -10.15 -12.14
CA GLU A 128 18.81 -10.40 -12.85
C GLU A 128 18.97 -9.46 -14.07
N ASN A 129 17.87 -9.12 -14.74
CA ASN A 129 17.85 -8.27 -15.94
C ASN A 129 17.52 -6.80 -15.63
N SER A 130 17.85 -6.28 -14.45
CA SER A 130 17.44 -4.94 -14.00
C SER A 130 18.52 -3.86 -14.01
N ASP A 131 19.60 -4.05 -14.74
CA ASP A 131 20.65 -3.01 -14.91
C ASP A 131 20.19 -1.92 -15.88
N TYR A 132 19.51 -0.89 -15.33
CA TYR A 132 18.99 0.28 -16.05
C TYR A 132 19.46 1.57 -15.39
N PRO A 133 20.70 2.03 -15.61
CA PRO A 133 21.25 3.19 -14.89
C PRO A 133 20.53 4.51 -15.18
N GLN A 134 19.67 4.58 -16.21
CA GLN A 134 18.80 5.74 -16.46
C GLN A 134 17.46 5.68 -15.71
N VAL A 135 17.16 4.58 -15.03
CA VAL A 135 16.03 4.47 -14.10
C VAL A 135 16.56 4.68 -12.69
N ARG A 136 15.92 5.55 -11.93
CA ARG A 136 16.33 5.88 -10.56
C ARG A 136 15.15 5.62 -9.61
N LEU A 137 15.47 5.07 -8.46
CA LEU A 137 14.52 4.55 -7.50
C LEU A 137 14.68 5.27 -6.16
N ILE A 138 13.57 5.72 -5.58
CA ILE A 138 13.53 6.20 -4.21
C ILE A 138 12.27 5.69 -3.52
N THR A 139 12.43 5.21 -2.29
CA THR A 139 11.30 4.80 -1.44
C THR A 139 11.12 5.79 -0.30
N VAL A 140 9.91 6.32 -0.19
CA VAL A 140 9.44 7.03 1.00
C VAL A 140 9.10 5.99 2.05
N LYS A 141 9.79 6.02 3.19
CA LYS A 141 9.53 5.10 4.29
C LYS A 141 8.18 5.40 4.93
N ARG A 142 7.51 4.37 5.39
CA ARG A 142 6.22 4.46 6.07
C ARG A 142 6.32 5.40 7.26
N ASN A 143 5.42 6.37 7.31
CA ASN A 143 5.31 7.34 8.38
C ASN A 143 3.89 7.90 8.42
N THR A 144 3.44 8.32 9.60
CA THR A 144 2.14 8.97 9.80
C THR A 144 2.32 10.31 10.50
N ALA A 145 1.43 11.26 10.22
CA ALA A 145 1.42 12.54 10.91
C ALA A 145 0.02 13.16 10.90
N PHE A 146 -0.34 13.85 11.97
CA PHE A 146 -1.61 14.59 12.04
C PHE A 146 -1.55 15.96 11.36
N LYS A 147 -0.34 16.47 11.11
CA LYS A 147 -0.11 17.70 10.33
C LYS A 147 0.86 17.43 9.20
N PRO A 148 0.78 18.17 8.09
CA PRO A 148 1.76 18.04 7.01
C PRO A 148 3.19 18.20 7.51
N LEU A 149 4.03 17.21 7.23
CA LEU A 149 5.47 17.28 7.47
C LEU A 149 6.16 18.06 6.36
N GLU A 150 7.37 18.52 6.63
CA GLU A 150 8.18 19.29 5.69
C GLU A 150 9.20 18.42 4.93
N ASP A 151 9.43 17.19 5.40
CA ASP A 151 10.37 16.25 4.81
C ASP A 151 9.88 14.81 4.99
N VAL A 152 10.32 13.92 4.10
CA VAL A 152 10.02 12.49 4.16
C VAL A 152 11.15 11.72 4.82
N LEU A 153 10.87 10.51 5.28
CA LEU A 153 11.91 9.54 5.65
C LEU A 153 12.29 8.74 4.40
N SER A 154 13.57 8.74 4.03
CA SER A 154 14.10 7.99 2.89
C SER A 154 15.60 7.71 3.06
N ASP A 155 16.09 6.68 2.36
CA ASP A 155 17.52 6.40 2.22
C ASP A 155 18.14 7.04 0.95
N GLY A 156 17.39 7.95 0.29
CA GLY A 156 17.81 8.64 -0.92
C GLY A 156 17.62 7.82 -2.21
N TRP A 157 18.02 8.44 -3.33
CA TRP A 157 17.90 7.85 -4.66
C TRP A 157 18.96 6.77 -4.91
N LYS A 158 18.57 5.71 -5.58
CA LYS A 158 19.44 4.62 -6.02
C LYS A 158 19.37 4.46 -7.53
N GLU A 159 20.48 4.07 -8.14
CA GLU A 159 20.46 3.57 -9.51
C GLU A 159 19.74 2.22 -9.55
N CYS A 160 19.02 1.98 -10.64
CA CYS A 160 18.35 0.71 -10.85
C CYS A 160 19.38 -0.38 -11.15
N SER A 161 19.47 -1.37 -10.27
CA SER A 161 20.33 -2.54 -10.35
C SER A 161 19.63 -3.75 -9.74
N PRO A 162 20.12 -4.97 -9.96
CA PRO A 162 19.55 -6.18 -9.33
C PRO A 162 19.39 -6.07 -7.80
N GLU A 163 20.32 -5.41 -7.13
CA GLU A 163 20.28 -5.21 -5.67
C GLU A 163 19.21 -4.18 -5.27
N SER A 164 19.12 -3.06 -5.99
CA SER A 164 18.26 -1.94 -5.61
C SER A 164 16.77 -2.20 -5.91
N VAL A 165 16.45 -3.07 -6.87
CA VAL A 165 15.07 -3.39 -7.25
C VAL A 165 14.45 -4.52 -6.44
N GLU A 166 15.24 -5.36 -5.79
CA GLU A 166 14.77 -6.56 -5.08
C GLU A 166 13.56 -6.25 -4.17
N THR A 167 13.67 -5.21 -3.37
CA THR A 167 12.65 -4.77 -2.41
C THR A 167 11.87 -3.54 -2.86
N PHE A 168 12.04 -3.12 -4.11
CA PHE A 168 11.30 -2.00 -4.67
C PHE A 168 9.94 -2.44 -5.24
N SER A 169 8.99 -1.51 -5.38
CA SER A 169 7.69 -1.74 -6.00
C SER A 169 7.83 -2.37 -7.38
N ALA A 170 7.30 -3.59 -7.54
CA ALA A 170 7.32 -4.29 -8.83
C ALA A 170 6.59 -3.52 -9.93
N VAL A 171 5.39 -3.01 -9.63
CA VAL A 171 4.59 -2.23 -10.60
C VAL A 171 5.33 -0.98 -11.01
N ALA A 172 5.87 -0.23 -10.05
CA ALA A 172 6.60 1.01 -10.35
C ALA A 172 7.86 0.73 -11.18
N TYR A 173 8.67 -0.28 -10.81
CA TYR A 173 9.87 -0.65 -11.54
C TYR A 173 9.57 -1.08 -12.99
N LEU A 174 8.65 -2.03 -13.17
CA LEU A 174 8.29 -2.55 -14.49
C LEU A 174 7.74 -1.43 -15.39
N PHE A 175 6.88 -0.57 -14.85
CA PHE A 175 6.36 0.61 -15.53
C PHE A 175 7.49 1.58 -15.95
N GLY A 176 8.37 1.96 -15.03
CA GLY A 176 9.45 2.90 -15.33
C GLY A 176 10.47 2.34 -16.31
N ARG A 177 10.81 1.04 -16.20
CA ARG A 177 11.65 0.34 -17.16
C ARG A 177 11.07 0.35 -18.58
N GLU A 178 9.76 0.08 -18.71
CA GLU A 178 9.09 0.08 -20.02
C GLU A 178 9.06 1.48 -20.64
N LEU A 179 8.78 2.52 -19.85
CA LEU A 179 8.86 3.90 -20.31
C LEU A 179 10.28 4.29 -20.74
N ASN A 180 11.31 3.93 -19.97
CA ASN A 180 12.69 4.21 -20.32
C ASN A 180 13.07 3.54 -21.63
N LYS A 181 12.71 2.26 -21.83
CA LYS A 181 12.94 1.53 -23.09
C LYS A 181 12.24 2.18 -24.28
N LYS A 182 11.00 2.66 -24.07
CA LYS A 182 10.18 3.20 -25.14
C LYS A 182 10.57 4.62 -25.54
N TYR A 183 10.78 5.49 -24.56
CA TYR A 183 11.00 6.93 -24.83
C TYR A 183 12.47 7.35 -24.78
N HIS A 184 13.38 6.48 -24.33
CA HIS A 184 14.81 6.74 -24.22
C HIS A 184 15.14 7.99 -23.40
N VAL A 185 14.38 8.24 -22.34
CA VAL A 185 14.58 9.34 -21.38
C VAL A 185 14.83 8.77 -20.00
N PRO A 186 15.61 9.46 -19.14
CA PRO A 186 15.74 9.07 -17.74
C PRO A 186 14.37 9.04 -17.04
N ILE A 187 14.19 8.07 -16.15
CA ILE A 187 12.96 7.90 -15.37
C ILE A 187 13.30 7.90 -13.88
N GLY A 188 12.64 8.78 -13.13
CA GLY A 188 12.67 8.79 -11.67
C GLY A 188 11.39 8.17 -11.12
N LEU A 189 11.51 7.20 -10.22
CA LEU A 189 10.38 6.52 -9.58
C LEU A 189 10.38 6.83 -8.08
N ILE A 190 9.39 7.58 -7.63
CA ILE A 190 9.15 7.85 -6.21
C ILE A 190 8.08 6.87 -5.73
N HIS A 191 8.48 5.88 -4.95
CA HIS A 191 7.56 4.90 -4.36
C HIS A 191 7.11 5.37 -2.98
N THR A 192 5.78 5.51 -2.80
CA THR A 192 5.14 5.89 -1.54
C THR A 192 3.81 5.14 -1.41
N SER A 193 3.83 3.96 -0.81
CA SER A 193 2.64 3.12 -0.60
C SER A 193 2.67 2.46 0.77
N TRP A 194 1.50 2.01 1.24
CA TRP A 194 1.38 1.29 2.50
C TRP A 194 0.21 0.29 2.42
N GLY A 195 0.52 -0.99 2.59
CA GLY A 195 -0.46 -2.07 2.53
C GLY A 195 -1.57 -1.94 3.56
N GLY A 196 -2.81 -2.29 3.17
CA GLY A 196 -3.99 -2.24 4.04
C GLY A 196 -4.60 -0.85 4.24
N THR A 197 -4.09 0.20 3.57
CA THR A 197 -4.55 1.58 3.81
C THR A 197 -5.74 1.97 2.93
N ALA A 198 -6.59 2.83 3.47
CA ALA A 198 -7.76 3.38 2.81
C ALA A 198 -7.44 4.69 2.07
N ALA A 199 -8.21 5.03 1.04
CA ALA A 199 -7.98 6.22 0.23
C ALA A 199 -8.02 7.52 1.04
N GLU A 200 -8.91 7.64 2.03
CA GLU A 200 -9.04 8.81 2.89
C GLU A 200 -7.78 9.15 3.69
N SER A 201 -6.92 8.17 3.94
CA SER A 201 -5.63 8.40 4.62
C SER A 201 -4.64 9.20 3.75
N TRP A 202 -4.83 9.16 2.43
CA TRP A 202 -4.00 9.79 1.43
C TRP A 202 -4.55 11.13 0.90
N VAL A 203 -5.63 11.65 1.50
CA VAL A 203 -6.26 12.92 1.15
C VAL A 203 -5.94 13.98 2.21
N SER A 204 -5.75 15.23 1.83
CA SER A 204 -5.56 16.32 2.80
C SER A 204 -6.82 16.61 3.61
N ALA A 205 -6.68 17.31 4.73
CA ALA A 205 -7.83 17.72 5.54
C ALA A 205 -8.81 18.60 4.74
N GLU A 206 -8.29 19.44 3.86
CA GLU A 206 -9.12 20.29 2.98
C GLU A 206 -9.79 19.47 1.87
N GLY A 207 -9.09 18.46 1.31
CA GLY A 207 -9.67 17.53 0.32
C GLY A 207 -10.81 16.68 0.91
N LEU A 208 -10.79 16.42 2.23
CA LEU A 208 -11.86 15.72 2.94
C LEU A 208 -12.96 16.64 3.48
N SER A 209 -12.90 17.96 3.29
CA SER A 209 -13.87 18.91 3.87
C SER A 209 -15.32 18.68 3.44
N GLU A 210 -15.53 18.10 2.25
CA GLU A 210 -16.87 17.76 1.73
C GLU A 210 -17.36 16.34 2.15
N PHE A 211 -16.64 15.69 3.06
CA PHE A 211 -16.96 14.34 3.57
C PHE A 211 -17.30 14.41 5.06
N PRO A 212 -18.60 14.63 5.43
CA PRO A 212 -19.01 14.74 6.83
C PRO A 212 -18.61 13.54 7.68
N GLU A 213 -18.55 12.35 7.07
CA GLU A 213 -18.17 11.10 7.69
C GLU A 213 -16.74 11.08 8.25
N PHE A 214 -15.85 11.94 7.75
CA PHE A 214 -14.47 12.07 8.24
C PHE A 214 -14.24 13.32 9.09
N SER A 215 -15.22 14.26 9.12
CA SER A 215 -15.05 15.58 9.72
C SER A 215 -14.72 15.54 11.20
N ASP A 216 -15.35 14.65 11.96
CA ASP A 216 -15.12 14.55 13.40
C ASP A 216 -13.68 14.13 13.70
N VAL A 217 -13.17 13.14 12.97
CA VAL A 217 -11.80 12.65 13.11
C VAL A 217 -10.79 13.71 12.70
N VAL A 218 -10.97 14.32 11.53
CA VAL A 218 -10.09 15.37 11.03
C VAL A 218 -10.07 16.55 12.01
N ASN A 219 -11.23 16.97 12.54
CA ASN A 219 -11.30 18.06 13.51
C ASN A 219 -10.64 17.74 14.85
N GLN A 220 -10.73 16.49 15.31
CA GLN A 220 -10.08 16.05 16.54
C GLN A 220 -8.55 15.96 16.41
N THR A 221 -8.05 15.61 15.23
CA THR A 221 -6.63 15.34 15.00
C THR A 221 -5.84 16.50 14.43
N LYS A 222 -6.47 17.41 13.65
CA LYS A 222 -5.80 18.53 12.95
C LYS A 222 -4.97 19.47 13.87
N ASP A 223 -5.35 19.57 15.14
CA ASP A 223 -4.69 20.44 16.11
C ASP A 223 -3.64 19.70 16.97
N ILE A 224 -3.51 18.37 16.78
CA ILE A 224 -2.52 17.57 17.50
C ILE A 224 -1.13 17.87 16.94
N GLY A 225 -0.35 18.60 17.73
CA GLY A 225 1.05 18.87 17.42
C GLY A 225 1.98 17.74 17.90
N PRO A 226 3.26 17.75 17.49
CA PRO A 226 4.23 16.74 17.88
C PRO A 226 4.36 16.54 19.41
N GLU A 227 4.24 17.62 20.18
CA GLU A 227 4.32 17.56 21.65
C GLU A 227 3.10 16.89 22.28
N ALA A 228 1.89 17.12 21.75
CA ALA A 228 0.68 16.44 22.23
C ALA A 228 0.72 14.95 21.89
N PHE A 229 1.23 14.62 20.71
CA PHE A 229 1.44 13.23 20.30
C PHE A 229 2.48 12.54 21.18
N LYS A 230 3.60 13.19 21.47
CA LYS A 230 4.62 12.67 22.38
C LYS A 230 4.09 12.47 23.81
N ALA A 231 3.26 13.39 24.29
CA ALA A 231 2.59 13.25 25.60
C ALA A 231 1.66 12.04 25.61
N TYR A 232 0.87 11.85 24.56
CA TYR A 232 0.02 10.66 24.40
C TYR A 232 0.84 9.36 24.34
N MET A 233 1.96 9.34 23.62
CA MET A 233 2.83 8.18 23.56
C MET A 233 3.40 7.81 24.94
N ASN A 234 3.80 8.80 25.71
CA ASN A 234 4.28 8.59 27.10
C ASN A 234 3.14 8.03 27.98
N GLU A 235 1.93 8.59 27.86
CA GLU A 235 0.75 8.11 28.59
C GLU A 235 0.39 6.67 28.18
N ARG A 236 0.47 6.35 26.88
CA ARG A 236 0.28 5.00 26.35
C ARG A 236 1.35 4.03 26.88
N GLU A 237 2.61 4.43 26.89
CA GLU A 237 3.69 3.60 27.48
C GLU A 237 3.46 3.35 28.97
N ASP A 238 3.04 4.37 29.72
CA ASP A 238 2.72 4.25 31.15
C ASP A 238 1.49 3.35 31.35
N TRP A 239 0.48 3.46 30.48
CA TRP A 239 -0.69 2.58 30.48
C TRP A 239 -0.29 1.12 30.18
N LEU A 240 0.52 0.91 29.13
CA LEU A 240 1.04 -0.42 28.78
C LEU A 240 1.91 -0.99 29.91
N ARG A 241 2.71 -0.15 30.56
CA ARG A 241 3.54 -0.54 31.70
C ARG A 241 2.65 -0.93 32.90
N LYS A 242 1.60 -0.19 33.14
CA LYS A 242 0.69 -0.42 34.28
C LYS A 242 -0.23 -1.61 34.09
N TYR A 243 -0.76 -1.80 32.90
CA TYR A 243 -1.81 -2.77 32.61
C TYR A 243 -1.37 -3.91 31.67
N GLY A 244 -0.42 -3.68 30.78
CA GLY A 244 0.13 -4.69 29.89
C GLY A 244 1.07 -5.68 30.58
N THR A 245 1.67 -5.28 31.72
CA THR A 245 2.55 -6.14 32.54
C THR A 245 1.79 -7.01 33.54
N THR A 246 0.47 -6.90 33.65
CA THR A 246 -0.38 -7.87 34.36
C THR A 246 -0.59 -9.15 33.55
N ASP A 247 0.22 -9.37 32.50
CA ASP A 247 0.30 -10.66 31.84
C ASP A 247 0.79 -11.70 32.88
N ARG A 248 -0.14 -12.43 33.45
CA ARG A 248 0.12 -13.46 34.47
C ARG A 248 1.19 -14.47 34.04
N ALA A 249 1.37 -14.59 32.73
CA ALA A 249 2.39 -15.41 32.11
C ALA A 249 3.83 -15.04 32.48
N TYR A 250 4.08 -13.79 32.88
CA TYR A 250 5.40 -13.33 33.35
C TYR A 250 5.54 -13.30 34.88
N ASN A 251 4.42 -13.26 35.63
CA ASN A 251 4.40 -12.93 37.06
C ASN A 251 3.81 -14.02 37.95
N ASP A 252 3.34 -15.13 37.42
CA ASP A 252 2.94 -16.26 38.27
C ASP A 252 4.17 -16.77 39.02
N LYS A 253 4.01 -17.05 40.31
CA LYS A 253 5.06 -17.60 41.21
C LYS A 253 5.48 -19.02 40.80
N GLY A 254 5.49 -19.30 39.50
CA GLY A 254 5.87 -20.54 38.86
C GLY A 254 6.68 -20.24 37.59
N MET A 255 6.92 -21.27 36.78
CA MET A 255 7.54 -21.11 35.47
C MET A 255 6.67 -20.23 34.58
N ALA A 256 7.26 -19.22 33.96
CA ALA A 256 6.54 -18.39 32.96
C ALA A 256 6.03 -19.24 31.79
N TRP A 257 4.91 -18.87 31.20
CA TRP A 257 4.30 -19.65 30.09
C TRP A 257 5.18 -19.82 28.86
N LYS A 258 6.23 -19.03 28.73
CA LYS A 258 7.28 -19.19 27.70
C LYS A 258 8.25 -20.34 27.99
N ASP A 259 8.36 -20.80 29.25
CA ASP A 259 9.38 -21.75 29.67
C ASP A 259 8.99 -23.22 29.35
N PRO A 260 9.93 -24.07 28.92
CA PRO A 260 9.65 -25.45 28.52
C PRO A 260 8.98 -26.31 29.60
N GLY A 261 9.29 -26.03 30.87
CA GLY A 261 8.75 -26.78 32.02
C GLY A 261 7.42 -26.27 32.54
N ALA A 262 6.84 -25.22 31.96
CA ALA A 262 5.55 -24.69 32.41
C ALA A 262 4.42 -25.71 32.13
N ASP A 263 3.56 -25.91 33.14
CA ASP A 263 2.38 -26.76 33.00
C ASP A 263 1.40 -26.17 31.99
N ASP A 264 1.11 -26.93 30.96
CA ASP A 264 0.16 -26.58 29.91
C ASP A 264 -0.92 -27.67 29.71
N SER A 265 -1.16 -28.46 30.76
CA SER A 265 -2.16 -29.54 30.78
C SER A 265 -3.60 -29.03 30.66
N ASP A 266 -3.88 -27.81 31.16
CA ASP A 266 -5.17 -27.14 31.11
C ASP A 266 -5.36 -26.23 29.87
N TRP A 267 -4.37 -26.21 28.95
CA TRP A 267 -4.46 -25.37 27.76
C TRP A 267 -5.42 -25.99 26.72
N LEU A 268 -6.15 -25.12 26.06
CA LEU A 268 -7.04 -25.49 24.97
C LEU A 268 -6.28 -25.72 23.65
N MET A 269 -6.97 -26.23 22.65
CA MET A 269 -6.35 -26.54 21.34
C MET A 269 -7.00 -25.72 20.23
N MET A 270 -6.21 -25.14 19.34
CA MET A 270 -6.71 -24.58 18.09
C MET A 270 -5.72 -24.83 16.95
N LYS A 271 -6.18 -24.64 15.71
CA LYS A 271 -5.33 -24.77 14.51
C LYS A 271 -4.62 -23.46 14.22
N LEU A 272 -3.30 -23.50 14.04
CA LEU A 272 -2.49 -22.40 13.51
C LEU A 272 -1.79 -22.83 12.20
N PRO A 273 -1.53 -21.89 11.25
CA PRO A 273 -1.97 -20.50 11.30
C PRO A 273 -3.49 -20.39 11.15
N GLY A 274 -4.06 -19.33 11.67
CA GLY A 274 -5.49 -19.05 11.67
C GLY A 274 -5.87 -17.96 12.66
N PHE A 275 -7.06 -17.43 12.51
CA PHE A 275 -7.59 -16.39 13.40
C PHE A 275 -8.26 -17.00 14.61
N TRP A 276 -8.13 -16.38 15.78
CA TRP A 276 -8.72 -16.87 17.02
C TRP A 276 -10.25 -16.78 17.10
N SER A 277 -10.90 -16.09 16.12
CA SER A 277 -12.35 -16.16 15.93
C SER A 277 -12.88 -17.58 15.68
N GLN A 278 -11.99 -18.54 15.29
CA GLN A 278 -12.31 -19.96 15.18
C GLN A 278 -12.52 -20.64 16.55
N ALA A 279 -12.00 -20.06 17.62
CA ALA A 279 -12.20 -20.56 18.97
C ALA A 279 -13.36 -19.79 19.65
N ARG A 280 -14.36 -20.55 20.11
CA ARG A 280 -15.58 -19.96 20.71
C ARG A 280 -15.27 -19.00 21.86
N GLU A 281 -14.26 -19.35 22.67
CA GLU A 281 -13.82 -18.61 23.86
C GLU A 281 -13.11 -17.31 23.52
N LEU A 282 -12.60 -17.19 22.28
CA LEU A 282 -11.89 -16.02 21.80
C LEU A 282 -12.73 -15.15 20.86
N LYS A 283 -14.01 -15.51 20.67
CA LYS A 283 -14.91 -14.71 19.86
C LYS A 283 -15.16 -13.34 20.53
N GLY A 284 -14.69 -12.27 19.87
CA GLY A 284 -14.77 -10.93 20.45
C GLY A 284 -13.72 -10.64 21.55
N TYR A 285 -12.75 -11.53 21.73
CA TYR A 285 -11.66 -11.36 22.70
C TYR A 285 -10.68 -10.28 22.24
N TYR A 286 -10.39 -9.35 23.14
CA TYR A 286 -9.42 -8.28 22.92
C TYR A 286 -8.34 -8.39 24.00
N GLY A 287 -7.16 -8.82 23.61
CA GLY A 287 -6.13 -9.07 24.60
C GLY A 287 -4.94 -9.89 24.10
N ILE A 288 -4.38 -10.63 25.03
CA ILE A 288 -3.18 -11.43 24.82
C ILE A 288 -3.56 -12.91 24.80
N VAL A 289 -3.10 -13.63 23.77
CA VAL A 289 -3.23 -15.08 23.69
C VAL A 289 -1.84 -15.69 23.55
N TRP A 290 -1.55 -16.67 24.37
CA TRP A 290 -0.35 -17.46 24.32
C TRP A 290 -0.60 -18.78 23.59
N PHE A 291 0.38 -19.16 22.78
CA PHE A 291 0.38 -20.40 22.02
C PHE A 291 1.63 -21.20 22.33
N ARG A 292 1.51 -22.54 22.44
CA ARG A 292 2.65 -23.43 22.68
C ARG A 292 2.58 -24.66 21.79
N LYS A 293 3.77 -25.10 21.33
CA LYS A 293 3.93 -26.34 20.57
C LYS A 293 5.31 -26.93 20.83
N THR A 294 5.35 -28.24 21.02
CA THR A 294 6.60 -29.01 20.99
C THR A 294 6.91 -29.42 19.56
N VAL A 295 8.18 -29.38 19.20
CA VAL A 295 8.69 -29.80 17.88
C VAL A 295 9.89 -30.72 18.08
N GLU A 296 10.01 -31.71 17.19
CA GLU A 296 11.16 -32.61 17.18
C GLU A 296 12.22 -32.08 16.21
N ILE A 297 13.41 -31.81 16.73
CA ILE A 297 14.55 -31.35 15.95
C ILE A 297 15.50 -32.55 15.72
N PRO A 298 15.85 -32.88 14.44
CA PRO A 298 16.80 -33.94 14.13
C PRO A 298 18.16 -33.70 14.79
N GLU A 299 18.84 -34.80 15.14
CA GLU A 299 20.15 -34.77 15.82
C GLU A 299 21.19 -33.97 15.02
N GLU A 300 21.18 -34.10 13.70
CA GLU A 300 22.09 -33.36 12.80
C GLU A 300 21.89 -31.85 12.81
N SER A 301 20.76 -31.36 13.32
CA SER A 301 20.45 -29.92 13.45
C SER A 301 20.68 -29.38 14.86
N ALA A 302 20.93 -30.22 15.84
CA ALA A 302 21.24 -29.82 17.20
C ALA A 302 22.50 -28.94 17.27
N GLY A 303 22.48 -27.91 18.08
CA GLY A 303 23.59 -26.97 18.21
C GLY A 303 23.82 -26.06 16.99
N LYS A 304 22.99 -26.12 15.95
CA LYS A 304 23.10 -25.28 14.75
C LYS A 304 22.01 -24.22 14.72
N PRO A 305 22.30 -23.03 14.17
CA PRO A 305 21.27 -21.99 13.99
C PRO A 305 20.14 -22.48 13.10
N LEU A 306 18.90 -22.11 13.45
CA LEU A 306 17.69 -22.38 12.69
C LEU A 306 16.99 -21.07 12.33
N VAL A 307 16.09 -21.10 11.35
CA VAL A 307 15.19 -19.97 11.05
C VAL A 307 13.75 -20.45 11.26
N LEU A 308 13.06 -19.79 12.20
CA LEU A 308 11.63 -19.96 12.39
C LEU A 308 10.90 -18.97 11.50
N ASN A 309 10.16 -19.48 10.52
CA ASN A 309 9.26 -18.69 9.67
C ASN A 309 7.84 -18.78 10.22
N MET A 310 7.17 -17.62 10.32
CA MET A 310 5.80 -17.52 10.79
C MET A 310 5.04 -16.54 9.90
N PRO A 311 3.79 -16.86 9.47
CA PRO A 311 2.95 -15.93 8.72
C PRO A 311 2.76 -14.61 9.46
N GLY A 312 2.30 -13.59 8.76
CA GLY A 312 1.94 -12.31 9.36
C GLY A 312 0.98 -12.48 10.53
N VAL A 313 1.19 -11.73 11.60
CA VAL A 313 0.41 -11.82 12.84
C VAL A 313 -0.42 -10.54 12.98
N VAL A 314 -1.69 -10.71 13.30
CA VAL A 314 -2.58 -9.56 13.56
C VAL A 314 -2.17 -8.89 14.86
N ALA A 315 -1.77 -7.62 14.76
CA ALA A 315 -1.16 -6.78 15.76
C ALA A 315 0.31 -7.15 16.04
N SER A 316 0.67 -7.67 17.21
CA SER A 316 2.08 -7.92 17.55
C SER A 316 2.29 -9.29 18.14
N ASP A 317 3.49 -9.83 17.90
CA ASP A 317 3.92 -11.07 18.52
C ASP A 317 5.22 -10.91 19.32
N SER A 318 5.43 -11.84 20.22
CA SER A 318 6.72 -12.13 20.84
C SER A 318 6.91 -13.63 20.84
N THR A 319 7.98 -14.09 20.21
CA THR A 319 8.23 -15.50 19.95
C THR A 319 9.44 -15.99 20.74
N PHE A 320 9.31 -17.17 21.34
CA PHE A 320 10.32 -17.80 22.19
C PHE A 320 10.62 -19.22 21.72
N PHE A 321 11.88 -19.61 21.81
CA PHE A 321 12.35 -20.96 21.56
C PHE A 321 13.07 -21.47 22.80
N ASN A 322 12.64 -22.59 23.37
CA ASN A 322 13.13 -23.15 24.63
C ASN A 322 13.21 -22.12 25.75
N GLY A 323 12.19 -21.24 25.85
CA GLY A 323 12.08 -20.19 26.87
C GLY A 323 12.88 -18.92 26.57
N GLN A 324 13.74 -18.90 25.56
CA GLN A 324 14.52 -17.72 25.18
C GLN A 324 13.81 -16.94 24.08
N PHE A 325 13.78 -15.61 24.21
CA PHE A 325 13.22 -14.70 23.22
C PHE A 325 14.05 -14.73 21.94
N ILE A 326 13.39 -14.93 20.79
CA ILE A 326 14.04 -14.99 19.49
C ILE A 326 13.60 -13.90 18.51
N GLY A 327 12.50 -13.21 18.81
CA GLY A 327 12.04 -12.10 17.98
C GLY A 327 10.62 -11.65 18.27
N SER A 328 10.30 -10.47 17.75
CA SER A 328 8.96 -9.88 17.80
C SER A 328 8.69 -9.08 16.52
N GLY A 329 7.42 -8.88 16.17
CA GLY A 329 7.01 -8.07 15.05
C GLY A 329 5.60 -7.51 15.25
N SER A 330 5.27 -6.44 14.53
CA SER A 330 3.98 -5.76 14.60
C SER A 330 3.32 -5.54 13.23
N ASP A 331 3.94 -6.01 12.14
CA ASP A 331 3.41 -5.89 10.79
C ASP A 331 2.50 -7.09 10.46
N PHE A 332 1.23 -6.82 10.16
CA PHE A 332 0.22 -7.83 9.85
C PHE A 332 0.54 -8.65 8.57
N MET A 333 1.12 -8.03 7.56
CA MET A 333 1.29 -8.65 6.24
C MET A 333 2.64 -9.36 6.08
N SER A 334 3.63 -9.01 6.90
CA SER A 334 5.00 -9.48 6.72
C SER A 334 5.23 -10.87 7.32
N LEU A 335 5.86 -11.73 6.55
CA LEU A 335 6.42 -12.99 7.06
C LEU A 335 7.42 -12.69 8.19
N ARG A 336 7.26 -13.33 9.33
CA ARG A 336 8.24 -13.32 10.42
C ARG A 336 9.35 -14.32 10.13
N MET A 337 10.58 -13.88 10.19
CA MET A 337 11.76 -14.74 10.10
C MET A 337 12.63 -14.52 11.32
N TYR A 338 12.57 -15.43 12.28
CA TYR A 338 13.33 -15.32 13.53
C TYR A 338 14.49 -16.30 13.52
N ASN A 339 15.67 -15.76 13.75
CA ASN A 339 16.88 -16.57 13.91
C ASN A 339 16.88 -17.23 15.31
N VAL A 340 16.97 -18.53 15.34
CA VAL A 340 17.11 -19.32 16.56
C VAL A 340 18.59 -19.62 16.75
N PRO A 341 19.25 -19.10 17.80
CA PRO A 341 20.67 -19.36 18.05
C PRO A 341 20.93 -20.84 18.30
N GLY A 342 22.04 -21.38 17.75
CA GLY A 342 22.35 -22.81 17.84
C GLY A 342 22.49 -23.34 19.28
N GLU A 343 23.00 -22.50 20.19
CA GLU A 343 23.20 -22.87 21.61
C GLU A 343 21.92 -23.24 22.36
N ILE A 344 20.74 -22.81 21.84
CA ILE A 344 19.44 -23.15 22.44
C ILE A 344 18.72 -24.28 21.71
N VAL A 345 19.27 -24.78 20.61
CA VAL A 345 18.69 -25.86 19.79
C VAL A 345 19.17 -27.22 20.32
N LYS A 346 18.24 -28.07 20.75
CA LYS A 346 18.51 -29.41 21.27
C LYS A 346 18.09 -30.47 20.26
N ALA A 347 18.77 -31.62 20.28
CA ALA A 347 18.26 -32.83 19.60
C ALA A 347 16.97 -33.32 20.29
N GLY A 348 16.02 -33.81 19.51
CA GLY A 348 14.73 -34.25 20.03
C GLY A 348 13.79 -33.08 20.35
N THR A 349 13.11 -33.16 21.47
CA THR A 349 12.00 -32.27 21.83
C THR A 349 12.49 -30.86 22.17
N ASN A 350 11.99 -29.87 21.44
CA ASN A 350 12.15 -28.45 21.70
C ASN A 350 10.77 -27.81 21.81
N GLN A 351 10.69 -26.64 22.47
CA GLN A 351 9.45 -25.92 22.67
C GLN A 351 9.45 -24.55 22.00
N ILE A 352 8.35 -24.25 21.31
CA ILE A 352 8.05 -22.91 20.81
C ILE A 352 6.91 -22.35 21.65
N ALA A 353 7.06 -21.11 22.10
CA ALA A 353 5.98 -20.33 22.69
C ALA A 353 5.82 -19.02 21.90
N ILE A 354 4.58 -18.67 21.58
CA ILE A 354 4.24 -17.45 20.84
C ILE A 354 3.20 -16.69 21.66
N ARG A 355 3.49 -15.45 21.96
CA ARG A 355 2.58 -14.52 22.59
C ARG A 355 2.07 -13.57 21.53
N ILE A 356 0.77 -13.56 21.28
CA ILE A 356 0.12 -12.63 20.36
C ILE A 356 -0.73 -11.65 21.15
N GLN A 357 -0.54 -10.36 20.90
CA GLN A 357 -1.38 -9.30 21.43
C GLN A 357 -2.27 -8.77 20.30
N GLY A 358 -3.57 -9.03 20.36
CA GLY A 358 -4.57 -8.50 19.44
C GLY A 358 -5.03 -7.11 19.86
N THR A 359 -5.23 -6.21 18.91
CA THR A 359 -5.63 -4.82 19.16
C THR A 359 -7.06 -4.51 18.76
N ASN A 360 -7.73 -5.43 18.12
CA ASN A 360 -9.14 -5.36 17.72
C ASN A 360 -9.73 -6.76 17.90
N PHE A 361 -11.01 -6.93 17.77
CA PHE A 361 -11.72 -8.22 17.83
C PHE A 361 -11.15 -9.32 16.91
N PHE A 362 -10.07 -8.99 16.19
CA PHE A 362 -9.28 -9.89 15.36
C PHE A 362 -7.92 -10.10 15.98
N GLY A 363 -7.56 -11.34 16.19
CA GLY A 363 -6.22 -11.74 16.56
C GLY A 363 -5.91 -13.07 15.92
N GLY A 364 -4.61 -13.42 15.82
CA GLY A 364 -4.19 -14.67 15.20
C GLY A 364 -3.13 -14.46 14.12
N MET A 365 -3.03 -15.43 13.21
CA MET A 365 -2.05 -15.47 12.12
C MET A 365 -2.75 -15.60 10.77
N MET A 366 -2.17 -15.00 9.73
CA MET A 366 -2.58 -15.20 8.34
C MET A 366 -2.58 -16.68 7.97
N GLU A 367 -3.64 -17.14 7.29
CA GLU A 367 -3.82 -18.54 6.89
C GLU A 367 -2.88 -18.94 5.73
N LYS A 368 -1.57 -18.98 6.02
CA LYS A 368 -0.51 -19.43 5.09
C LYS A 368 0.27 -20.57 5.72
N PRO A 369 -0.25 -21.82 5.68
CA PRO A 369 0.37 -22.96 6.36
C PRO A 369 1.78 -23.28 5.86
N ASP A 370 2.09 -23.08 4.59
CA ASP A 370 3.40 -23.33 4.01
C ASP A 370 4.48 -22.35 4.50
N ASP A 371 4.07 -21.19 4.94
CA ASP A 371 4.96 -20.16 5.51
C ASP A 371 5.23 -20.39 6.99
N PHE A 372 4.52 -21.35 7.64
CA PHE A 372 4.71 -21.66 9.05
C PHE A 372 5.58 -22.89 9.22
N ASN A 373 6.88 -22.70 9.38
CA ASN A 373 7.86 -23.78 9.43
C ASN A 373 9.17 -23.37 10.12
N ILE A 374 9.97 -24.36 10.51
CA ILE A 374 11.38 -24.18 10.84
C ILE A 374 12.22 -24.66 9.66
N LYS A 375 13.17 -23.83 9.22
CA LYS A 375 14.24 -24.22 8.29
C LYS A 375 15.48 -24.61 9.10
N ALA A 376 15.82 -25.89 9.05
CA ALA A 376 16.97 -26.48 9.69
C ALA A 376 17.88 -27.08 8.62
N TYR A 377 19.10 -26.60 8.46
CA TYR A 377 20.15 -27.00 7.50
C TYR A 377 19.67 -27.62 6.17
N LYS A 378 19.11 -28.83 6.17
CA LYS A 378 18.56 -29.52 4.99
C LYS A 378 17.10 -29.96 5.16
N VAL A 379 16.47 -29.60 6.26
CA VAL A 379 15.13 -30.06 6.63
C VAL A 379 14.20 -28.87 6.85
N LYS A 380 12.99 -28.94 6.30
CA LYS A 380 11.89 -28.02 6.60
C LYS A 380 10.91 -28.74 7.52
N ILE A 381 10.73 -28.25 8.74
CA ILE A 381 9.82 -28.79 9.75
C ILE A 381 8.54 -27.96 9.75
N PRO A 382 7.39 -28.51 9.35
CA PRO A 382 6.13 -27.77 9.34
C PRO A 382 5.65 -27.50 10.77
N LEU A 383 5.16 -26.30 11.02
CA LEU A 383 4.59 -25.87 12.30
C LEU A 383 3.06 -25.78 12.25
N ALA A 384 2.47 -25.73 11.07
CA ALA A 384 1.04 -25.68 10.88
C ALA A 384 0.32 -26.87 11.54
N GLY A 385 -0.92 -26.66 11.98
CA GLY A 385 -1.74 -27.67 12.62
C GLY A 385 -2.13 -27.33 14.07
N ALA A 386 -2.33 -28.31 14.92
CA ALA A 386 -2.79 -28.13 16.30
C ALA A 386 -1.73 -27.47 17.19
N TRP A 387 -2.13 -26.43 17.91
CA TRP A 387 -1.36 -25.70 18.92
C TRP A 387 -2.14 -25.63 20.21
N LYS A 388 -1.48 -25.76 21.32
CA LYS A 388 -2.06 -25.39 22.63
C LYS A 388 -2.17 -23.89 22.74
N TYR A 389 -3.25 -23.37 23.31
CA TYR A 389 -3.41 -21.94 23.57
C TYR A 389 -4.04 -21.67 24.92
N LYS A 390 -3.75 -20.50 25.48
CA LYS A 390 -4.35 -19.99 26.70
C LYS A 390 -4.53 -18.47 26.59
N PRO A 391 -5.77 -17.97 26.85
CA PRO A 391 -5.99 -16.53 26.96
C PRO A 391 -5.20 -15.96 28.15
N GLY A 392 -4.53 -14.85 27.89
CA GLY A 392 -3.93 -14.00 28.92
C GLY A 392 -4.92 -12.95 29.44
N PRO A 393 -4.46 -11.72 29.73
CA PRO A 393 -5.35 -10.64 30.13
C PRO A 393 -6.29 -10.21 28.99
N ASP A 394 -7.58 -10.10 29.30
CA ASP A 394 -8.54 -9.38 28.46
C ASP A 394 -8.41 -7.88 28.76
N ILE A 395 -7.98 -7.13 27.77
CA ILE A 395 -7.75 -5.68 27.91
C ILE A 395 -8.99 -4.84 27.56
N SER A 396 -10.08 -5.46 27.09
CA SER A 396 -11.34 -4.75 26.77
C SER A 396 -11.99 -4.08 27.98
N SER A 397 -11.73 -4.62 29.19
CA SER A 397 -12.26 -4.09 30.44
C SER A 397 -11.35 -3.04 31.11
N LEU A 398 -10.16 -2.78 30.54
CA LEU A 398 -9.22 -1.81 31.11
C LEU A 398 -9.65 -0.36 30.78
N PRO A 399 -9.26 0.61 31.64
CA PRO A 399 -9.57 2.01 31.35
C PRO A 399 -8.99 2.43 30.01
N VAL A 400 -9.83 2.99 29.15
CA VAL A 400 -9.41 3.52 27.87
C VAL A 400 -8.63 4.81 28.08
N ILE A 401 -7.53 4.99 27.35
CA ILE A 401 -6.80 6.26 27.35
C ILE A 401 -7.68 7.31 26.67
N LYS A 402 -8.17 8.27 27.46
CA LYS A 402 -9.02 9.33 26.94
C LYS A 402 -8.24 10.23 25.98
N GLY A 403 -8.78 10.46 24.78
CA GLY A 403 -8.34 11.50 23.86
C GLY A 403 -7.83 11.07 22.50
N LEU A 404 -7.30 9.84 22.33
CA LEU A 404 -6.91 9.28 21.04
C LEU A 404 -7.35 7.82 20.90
N GLU A 405 -8.51 7.52 21.43
CA GLU A 405 -9.10 6.18 21.55
C GLU A 405 -9.22 5.46 20.20
N THR A 406 -9.24 6.21 19.10
CA THR A 406 -9.52 5.70 17.77
C THR A 406 -8.31 5.75 16.82
N TYR A 407 -7.23 6.49 17.17
CA TYR A 407 -6.15 6.79 16.22
C TYR A 407 -4.78 6.69 16.87
N SER A 408 -4.29 5.47 17.02
CA SER A 408 -2.89 5.26 17.37
C SER A 408 -1.99 5.52 16.15
N GLU A 409 -0.72 5.84 16.39
CA GLU A 409 0.31 5.99 15.34
C GLU A 409 0.44 4.75 14.43
N PHE A 410 -0.09 3.59 14.88
CA PHE A 410 -0.12 2.34 14.14
C PHE A 410 -1.36 2.17 13.27
N MET A 411 -2.25 3.17 13.19
CA MET A 411 -3.39 3.16 12.28
C MET A 411 -3.10 4.02 11.04
N PRO A 412 -2.39 3.49 10.04
CA PRO A 412 -2.18 4.21 8.79
C PRO A 412 -3.48 4.42 8.00
N GLU A 413 -4.60 3.89 8.51
CA GLU A 413 -5.95 4.02 7.93
C GLU A 413 -6.68 5.29 8.37
N ALA A 414 -6.14 6.03 9.37
CA ALA A 414 -6.78 7.27 9.80
C ALA A 414 -6.76 8.32 8.67
N PRO A 415 -7.84 9.12 8.53
CA PRO A 415 -7.89 10.16 7.52
C PRO A 415 -6.70 11.12 7.57
N CYS A 416 -6.17 11.51 6.44
CA CYS A 416 -5.08 12.48 6.22
C CYS A 416 -3.67 12.06 6.67
N VAL A 417 -3.49 11.04 7.51
CA VAL A 417 -2.19 10.80 8.19
C VAL A 417 -1.06 10.42 7.23
N LEU A 418 -1.36 9.70 6.16
CA LEU A 418 -0.39 9.33 5.14
C LEU A 418 -0.14 10.47 4.16
N TYR A 419 -1.19 11.21 3.79
CA TYR A 419 -1.02 12.45 3.04
C TYR A 419 -0.04 13.38 3.76
N ASN A 420 -0.27 13.64 5.04
CA ASN A 420 0.54 14.56 5.83
C ASN A 420 2.02 14.16 5.92
N ALA A 421 2.29 12.86 6.04
CA ALA A 421 3.65 12.36 6.27
C ALA A 421 4.40 11.94 5.01
N MET A 422 3.68 11.46 3.98
CA MET A 422 4.29 10.77 2.85
C MET A 422 4.01 11.45 1.49
N ILE A 423 3.05 12.36 1.41
CA ILE A 423 2.69 13.09 0.17
C ILE A 423 2.98 14.58 0.28
N ALA A 424 2.51 15.24 1.33
CA ALA A 424 2.65 16.69 1.48
C ALA A 424 4.11 17.19 1.36
N PRO A 425 5.12 16.50 1.92
CA PRO A 425 6.52 16.93 1.76
C PRO A 425 7.05 16.85 0.33
N LEU A 426 6.42 16.06 -0.55
CA LEU A 426 6.82 15.90 -1.94
C LEU A 426 6.28 16.99 -2.88
N ILE A 427 5.24 17.72 -2.46
CA ILE A 427 4.52 18.68 -3.31
C ILE A 427 5.42 19.71 -4.00
N PRO A 428 6.46 20.29 -3.35
CA PRO A 428 7.33 21.22 -4.05
C PRO A 428 8.12 20.63 -5.22
N PHE A 429 8.20 19.30 -5.31
CA PHE A 429 8.95 18.58 -6.34
C PHE A 429 8.05 18.29 -7.55
N SER A 430 8.45 18.76 -8.73
CA SER A 430 7.66 18.57 -9.96
C SER A 430 7.67 17.10 -10.39
N VAL A 431 6.52 16.58 -10.81
CA VAL A 431 6.36 15.20 -11.30
C VAL A 431 5.71 15.20 -12.69
N LYS A 432 5.99 14.18 -13.50
CA LYS A 432 5.31 13.93 -14.77
C LYS A 432 3.88 13.45 -14.55
N GLY A 433 3.67 12.59 -13.55
CA GLY A 433 2.39 12.01 -13.24
C GLY A 433 2.43 11.03 -12.07
N VAL A 434 1.29 10.43 -11.80
CA VAL A 434 1.06 9.47 -10.72
C VAL A 434 0.60 8.13 -11.30
N ILE A 435 1.07 7.03 -10.73
CA ILE A 435 0.46 5.71 -10.86
C ILE A 435 -0.07 5.27 -9.50
N TRP A 436 -1.34 4.83 -9.45
CA TRP A 436 -2.07 4.52 -8.23
C TRP A 436 -2.64 3.10 -8.26
N TYR A 437 -2.39 2.30 -7.22
CA TYR A 437 -2.99 0.97 -7.09
C TYR A 437 -3.52 0.78 -5.66
N GLN A 438 -4.82 1.00 -5.48
CA GLN A 438 -5.53 0.95 -4.21
C GLN A 438 -7.04 0.76 -4.47
N GLY A 439 -7.76 0.28 -3.47
CA GLY A 439 -9.22 0.15 -3.49
C GLY A 439 -9.70 -0.98 -2.59
N GLU A 440 -8.86 -1.97 -2.33
CA GLU A 440 -9.19 -3.20 -1.62
C GLU A 440 -9.75 -2.90 -0.22
N THR A 441 -9.14 -1.98 0.52
CA THR A 441 -9.63 -1.57 1.84
C THR A 441 -10.96 -0.83 1.78
N ASN A 442 -11.17 -0.01 0.75
CA ASN A 442 -12.45 0.67 0.54
C ASN A 442 -13.56 -0.24 -0.02
N ALA A 443 -13.22 -1.46 -0.49
CA ALA A 443 -14.20 -2.50 -0.86
C ALA A 443 -14.67 -3.35 0.34
N SER A 444 -14.33 -2.99 1.57
CA SER A 444 -14.69 -3.76 2.78
C SER A 444 -16.20 -3.77 3.08
N SER A 445 -16.96 -2.76 2.65
CA SER A 445 -18.42 -2.68 2.77
C SER A 445 -19.03 -1.99 1.54
N TYR A 446 -20.33 -2.16 1.32
CA TYR A 446 -21.06 -1.44 0.25
C TYR A 446 -21.01 0.08 0.46
N LYS A 447 -21.19 0.54 1.69
CA LYS A 447 -21.09 1.95 2.04
C LYS A 447 -19.74 2.56 1.64
N ARG A 448 -18.64 1.87 1.91
CA ARG A 448 -17.29 2.34 1.56
C ARG A 448 -17.05 2.29 0.06
N ALA A 449 -17.51 1.25 -0.62
CA ALA A 449 -17.41 1.15 -2.08
C ALA A 449 -18.22 2.26 -2.77
N ASP A 450 -19.44 2.55 -2.30
CA ASP A 450 -20.25 3.66 -2.82
C ASP A 450 -19.62 5.03 -2.49
N GLN A 451 -19.00 5.20 -1.33
CA GLN A 451 -18.27 6.43 -0.98
C GLN A 451 -17.11 6.70 -1.96
N TYR A 452 -16.48 5.66 -2.49
CA TYR A 452 -15.33 5.76 -3.38
C TYR A 452 -15.64 6.50 -4.69
N TYR A 453 -16.91 6.52 -5.17
CA TYR A 453 -17.33 7.33 -6.32
C TYR A 453 -17.05 8.82 -6.15
N ARG A 454 -17.05 9.32 -4.92
CA ARG A 454 -16.73 10.73 -4.61
C ARG A 454 -15.31 10.88 -4.08
N LEU A 455 -14.88 9.93 -3.28
CA LEU A 455 -13.60 10.00 -2.57
C LEU A 455 -12.39 9.91 -3.51
N PHE A 456 -12.43 9.02 -4.51
CA PHE A 456 -11.30 8.85 -5.41
C PHE A 456 -11.12 10.06 -6.36
N PRO A 457 -12.15 10.61 -7.00
CA PRO A 457 -12.03 11.89 -7.68
C PRO A 457 -11.55 13.03 -6.79
N ALA A 458 -11.99 13.08 -5.53
CA ALA A 458 -11.55 14.09 -4.58
C ALA A 458 -10.06 13.99 -4.25
N LEU A 459 -9.52 12.77 -4.07
CA LEU A 459 -8.09 12.52 -3.88
C LEU A 459 -7.27 13.06 -5.07
N ILE A 460 -7.68 12.75 -6.29
CA ILE A 460 -6.97 13.20 -7.50
C ILE A 460 -6.97 14.72 -7.60
N ASN A 461 -8.12 15.35 -7.39
CA ASN A 461 -8.27 16.79 -7.45
C ASN A 461 -7.52 17.50 -6.31
N ASP A 462 -7.51 16.92 -5.11
CA ASP A 462 -6.75 17.43 -3.97
C ASP A 462 -5.24 17.45 -4.29
N TRP A 463 -4.68 16.35 -4.78
CA TRP A 463 -3.26 16.31 -5.14
C TRP A 463 -2.93 17.31 -6.26
N ARG A 464 -3.71 17.33 -7.35
CA ARG A 464 -3.53 18.30 -8.45
C ARG A 464 -3.58 19.74 -7.97
N SER A 465 -4.55 20.08 -7.13
CA SER A 465 -4.69 21.41 -6.52
C SER A 465 -3.43 21.79 -5.73
N ARG A 466 -2.86 20.86 -4.96
CA ARG A 466 -1.66 21.10 -4.16
C ARG A 466 -0.39 21.25 -5.00
N TRP A 467 -0.25 20.48 -6.08
CA TRP A 467 0.85 20.66 -7.02
C TRP A 467 0.67 21.88 -7.94
N GLY A 468 -0.57 22.37 -8.09
CA GLY A 468 -0.90 23.53 -8.90
C GLY A 468 -0.98 23.28 -10.40
N TYR A 469 -1.10 22.01 -10.83
CA TYR A 469 -1.30 21.62 -12.24
C TYR A 469 -1.95 20.23 -12.37
N ASP A 470 -2.63 20.00 -13.52
CA ASP A 470 -3.36 18.77 -13.83
C ASP A 470 -2.43 17.72 -14.44
N PHE A 471 -1.59 17.11 -13.62
CA PHE A 471 -0.74 16.00 -14.07
C PHE A 471 -1.55 14.75 -14.42
N PRO A 472 -1.06 13.87 -15.32
CA PRO A 472 -1.62 12.55 -15.57
C PRO A 472 -1.73 11.70 -14.30
N PHE A 473 -2.94 11.18 -14.03
CA PHE A 473 -3.19 10.28 -12.91
C PHE A 473 -3.70 8.94 -13.46
N LEU A 474 -2.82 7.93 -13.43
CA LEU A 474 -3.10 6.61 -13.95
C LEU A 474 -3.36 5.67 -12.77
N PHE A 475 -4.34 4.78 -12.92
CA PHE A 475 -4.68 3.89 -11.82
C PHE A 475 -5.03 2.49 -12.29
N VAL A 476 -4.94 1.53 -11.36
CA VAL A 476 -5.27 0.13 -11.61
C VAL A 476 -6.66 -0.15 -11.08
N GLN A 477 -7.55 -0.69 -11.92
CA GLN A 477 -8.82 -1.25 -11.48
C GLN A 477 -8.57 -2.56 -10.73
N LEU A 478 -9.28 -2.80 -9.64
CA LEU A 478 -9.09 -3.97 -8.79
C LEU A 478 -9.20 -5.29 -9.58
N ALA A 479 -8.22 -6.14 -9.37
CA ALA A 479 -8.20 -7.52 -9.84
C ALA A 479 -9.29 -8.38 -9.16
N GLY A 480 -9.58 -9.56 -9.69
CA GLY A 480 -10.50 -10.52 -9.08
C GLY A 480 -9.98 -11.04 -7.74
N TYR A 481 -10.85 -11.08 -6.73
CA TYR A 481 -10.55 -11.63 -5.39
C TYR A 481 -11.84 -12.11 -4.71
N GLN A 482 -11.79 -13.21 -3.98
CA GLN A 482 -12.91 -13.97 -3.40
C GLN A 482 -13.76 -14.69 -4.46
N PRO A 483 -14.38 -15.82 -4.10
CA PRO A 483 -15.27 -16.53 -5.01
C PRO A 483 -16.56 -15.76 -5.27
N ASP A 484 -17.16 -16.03 -6.40
CA ASP A 484 -18.51 -15.56 -6.75
C ASP A 484 -19.57 -16.59 -6.32
N GLU A 485 -20.80 -16.10 -6.16
CA GLU A 485 -21.99 -16.94 -5.98
C GLU A 485 -22.35 -17.66 -7.29
N GLU A 486 -23.04 -18.81 -7.18
CA GLU A 486 -23.51 -19.55 -8.36
C GLU A 486 -24.51 -18.74 -9.23
N GLN A 487 -25.28 -17.87 -8.58
CA GLN A 487 -26.25 -17.00 -9.24
C GLN A 487 -25.74 -15.55 -9.26
N PRO A 488 -26.16 -14.74 -10.26
CA PRO A 488 -25.78 -13.33 -10.28
C PRO A 488 -26.21 -12.63 -9.00
N ALA A 489 -25.25 -11.97 -8.35
CA ALA A 489 -25.47 -11.26 -7.10
C ALA A 489 -24.92 -9.82 -7.18
N ASP A 490 -25.08 -9.06 -6.11
CA ASP A 490 -24.39 -7.78 -5.97
C ASP A 490 -23.12 -7.97 -5.13
N TYR A 491 -22.07 -7.24 -5.48
CA TYR A 491 -20.75 -7.37 -4.85
C TYR A 491 -20.15 -5.99 -4.58
N LYS A 492 -19.70 -5.78 -3.36
CA LYS A 492 -18.98 -4.56 -2.97
C LYS A 492 -17.71 -4.35 -3.77
N TRP A 493 -17.06 -5.44 -4.19
CA TRP A 493 -15.86 -5.42 -5.03
C TRP A 493 -16.16 -4.92 -6.45
N ALA A 494 -17.27 -5.38 -7.06
CA ALA A 494 -17.74 -4.90 -8.35
C ALA A 494 -18.14 -3.42 -8.32
N ARG A 495 -18.79 -2.97 -7.24
CA ARG A 495 -19.14 -1.55 -7.05
C ARG A 495 -17.91 -0.66 -6.94
N LEU A 496 -16.88 -1.12 -6.24
CA LEU A 496 -15.64 -0.36 -6.18
C LEU A 496 -14.96 -0.25 -7.55
N ARG A 497 -14.95 -1.32 -8.35
CA ARG A 497 -14.46 -1.26 -9.74
C ARG A 497 -15.25 -0.26 -10.58
N GLU A 498 -16.56 -0.20 -10.41
CA GLU A 498 -17.41 0.78 -11.10
C GLU A 498 -17.05 2.21 -10.65
N ALA A 499 -16.81 2.44 -9.35
CA ALA A 499 -16.34 3.74 -8.86
C ALA A 499 -14.98 4.13 -9.45
N GLN A 500 -14.06 3.17 -9.62
CA GLN A 500 -12.81 3.39 -10.33
C GLN A 500 -13.06 3.76 -11.80
N SER A 501 -13.91 3.01 -12.51
CA SER A 501 -14.24 3.30 -13.92
C SER A 501 -14.90 4.67 -14.08
N SER A 502 -15.81 5.07 -13.19
CA SER A 502 -16.48 6.38 -13.24
C SER A 502 -15.49 7.55 -13.11
N THR A 503 -14.36 7.34 -12.46
CA THR A 503 -13.30 8.34 -12.28
C THR A 503 -12.60 8.71 -13.59
N LEU A 504 -12.74 7.89 -14.66
CA LEU A 504 -12.26 8.23 -16.01
C LEU A 504 -12.97 9.45 -16.62
N SER A 505 -14.06 9.92 -16.02
CA SER A 505 -14.69 11.20 -16.38
C SER A 505 -13.82 12.42 -16.05
N LEU A 506 -12.83 12.29 -15.15
CA LEU A 506 -11.86 13.34 -14.90
C LEU A 506 -10.84 13.43 -16.04
N PRO A 507 -10.48 14.64 -16.50
CA PRO A 507 -9.46 14.82 -17.53
C PRO A 507 -8.11 14.30 -17.05
N ASN A 508 -7.23 13.93 -17.99
CA ASN A 508 -5.89 13.44 -17.71
C ASN A 508 -5.85 12.23 -16.76
N THR A 509 -6.85 11.34 -16.84
CA THR A 509 -6.86 10.05 -16.14
C THR A 509 -6.77 8.90 -17.12
N GLY A 510 -6.24 7.76 -16.67
CA GLY A 510 -6.18 6.52 -17.42
C GLY A 510 -6.22 5.31 -16.47
N MET A 511 -6.81 4.21 -16.93
CA MET A 511 -7.03 3.02 -16.10
C MET A 511 -6.43 1.76 -16.73
N ALA A 512 -5.68 1.01 -15.95
CA ALA A 512 -5.28 -0.35 -16.28
C ALA A 512 -6.29 -1.33 -15.68
N VAL A 513 -7.06 -1.99 -16.52
CA VAL A 513 -8.02 -3.02 -16.07
C VAL A 513 -7.24 -4.29 -15.70
N ALA A 514 -7.48 -4.83 -14.51
CA ALA A 514 -6.75 -5.99 -14.00
C ALA A 514 -7.68 -7.18 -13.64
N ILE A 515 -8.92 -7.16 -14.10
CA ILE A 515 -9.95 -8.14 -13.73
C ILE A 515 -9.57 -9.57 -14.12
N ASP A 516 -8.90 -9.75 -15.24
CA ASP A 516 -8.44 -11.03 -15.80
C ASP A 516 -7.12 -11.53 -15.19
N ILE A 517 -6.51 -10.76 -14.29
CA ILE A 517 -5.21 -11.07 -13.66
C ILE A 517 -5.41 -11.63 -12.25
N GLY A 518 -6.61 -11.49 -11.69
CA GLY A 518 -6.95 -11.82 -10.31
C GLY A 518 -6.83 -13.30 -9.94
N ASN A 519 -6.91 -13.55 -8.65
CA ASN A 519 -6.96 -14.89 -8.05
C ASN A 519 -7.96 -14.87 -6.89
N GLN A 520 -8.99 -15.72 -6.96
CA GLN A 520 -10.03 -15.77 -5.92
C GLN A 520 -9.50 -16.07 -4.50
N ASN A 521 -8.31 -16.68 -4.38
CA ASN A 521 -7.71 -17.09 -3.11
C ASN A 521 -6.57 -16.17 -2.65
N ASP A 522 -6.16 -15.20 -3.46
CA ASP A 522 -5.07 -14.29 -3.13
C ASP A 522 -5.38 -12.87 -3.63
N ILE A 523 -5.52 -11.95 -2.68
CA ILE A 523 -5.77 -10.52 -2.97
C ILE A 523 -4.59 -9.85 -3.69
N HIS A 524 -3.44 -10.51 -3.74
CA HIS A 524 -2.20 -10.00 -4.30
C HIS A 524 -1.77 -10.80 -5.55
N PRO A 525 -2.39 -10.56 -6.73
CA PRO A 525 -2.01 -11.26 -7.95
C PRO A 525 -0.54 -10.98 -8.30
N LYS A 526 0.21 -12.05 -8.59
CA LYS A 526 1.66 -11.97 -8.85
C LYS A 526 2.02 -11.54 -10.27
N ASN A 527 1.05 -11.46 -11.18
CA ASN A 527 1.26 -10.94 -12.54
C ASN A 527 1.27 -9.41 -12.53
N LYS A 528 2.39 -8.83 -12.14
CA LYS A 528 2.58 -7.36 -12.16
C LYS A 528 3.09 -6.86 -13.52
N GLN A 529 3.54 -7.76 -14.38
CA GLN A 529 3.98 -7.45 -15.74
C GLN A 529 2.84 -6.87 -16.57
N ASP A 530 1.69 -7.55 -16.64
CA ASP A 530 0.54 -7.07 -17.40
C ASP A 530 -0.05 -5.78 -16.79
N VAL A 531 -0.06 -5.65 -15.47
CA VAL A 531 -0.47 -4.41 -14.79
C VAL A 531 0.39 -3.23 -15.24
N ALA A 532 1.71 -3.38 -15.18
CA ALA A 532 2.65 -2.33 -15.57
C ALA A 532 2.55 -2.02 -17.06
N HIS A 533 2.43 -3.03 -17.91
CA HIS A 533 2.25 -2.85 -19.36
C HIS A 533 0.98 -2.03 -19.68
N ARG A 534 -0.17 -2.37 -19.07
CA ARG A 534 -1.42 -1.62 -19.25
C ARG A 534 -1.34 -0.19 -18.72
N LEU A 535 -0.61 0.04 -17.62
CA LEU A 535 -0.30 1.40 -17.15
C LEU A 535 0.58 2.17 -18.15
N CYS A 536 1.56 1.51 -18.80
CA CYS A 536 2.39 2.12 -19.84
C CYS A 536 1.59 2.50 -21.09
N LEU A 537 0.61 1.67 -21.49
CA LEU A 537 -0.31 2.03 -22.57
C LEU A 537 -1.13 3.28 -22.18
N ALA A 538 -1.67 3.31 -20.97
CA ALA A 538 -2.40 4.47 -20.47
C ALA A 538 -1.50 5.72 -20.41
N ALA A 539 -0.23 5.58 -19.99
CA ALA A 539 0.75 6.67 -20.01
C ALA A 539 1.01 7.16 -21.43
N GLY A 540 1.20 6.25 -22.40
CA GLY A 540 1.38 6.59 -23.80
C GLY A 540 0.28 7.50 -24.32
N LYS A 541 -0.98 7.16 -24.06
CA LYS A 541 -2.14 7.98 -24.47
C LYS A 541 -2.23 9.29 -23.68
N VAL A 542 -2.26 9.20 -22.35
CA VAL A 542 -2.62 10.33 -21.47
C VAL A 542 -1.46 11.28 -21.22
N ALA A 543 -0.24 10.75 -21.00
CA ALA A 543 0.92 11.55 -20.61
C ALA A 543 1.83 11.92 -21.77
N TYR A 544 1.87 11.10 -22.82
CA TYR A 544 2.75 11.30 -23.97
C TYR A 544 2.01 11.64 -25.25
N GLY A 545 0.66 11.61 -25.25
CA GLY A 545 -0.18 12.06 -26.38
C GLY A 545 -0.16 11.13 -27.60
N GLU A 546 0.18 9.85 -27.41
CA GLU A 546 0.21 8.86 -28.49
C GLU A 546 -1.19 8.52 -28.98
N ASP A 547 -1.31 8.26 -30.26
CA ASP A 547 -2.56 7.74 -30.84
C ASP A 547 -2.54 6.22 -30.88
N ILE A 548 -2.80 5.61 -29.72
CA ILE A 548 -2.79 4.15 -29.49
C ILE A 548 -4.06 3.68 -28.82
N VAL A 549 -4.39 2.40 -29.00
CA VAL A 549 -5.39 1.71 -28.21
C VAL A 549 -4.79 1.38 -26.85
N TYR A 550 -5.29 1.98 -25.81
CA TYR A 550 -4.74 1.88 -24.45
C TYR A 550 -5.70 1.27 -23.42
N SER A 551 -6.98 1.07 -23.82
CA SER A 551 -8.04 0.50 -22.99
C SER A 551 -8.78 -0.58 -23.75
N GLY A 552 -9.37 -1.53 -23.05
CA GLY A 552 -10.30 -2.49 -23.61
C GLY A 552 -11.69 -1.89 -23.87
N PRO A 553 -12.63 -2.68 -24.42
CA PRO A 553 -13.99 -2.25 -24.70
C PRO A 553 -14.68 -1.67 -23.46
N ALA A 554 -15.27 -0.50 -23.59
CA ALA A 554 -16.02 0.19 -22.55
C ALA A 554 -17.50 0.30 -22.95
N PHE A 555 -18.41 0.10 -22.00
CA PHE A 555 -19.84 0.29 -22.22
C PHE A 555 -20.14 1.73 -22.70
N SER A 556 -20.89 1.86 -23.78
CA SER A 556 -21.32 3.15 -24.34
C SER A 556 -22.82 3.36 -24.20
N SER A 557 -23.62 2.40 -24.69
CA SER A 557 -25.07 2.53 -24.61
C SER A 557 -25.78 1.18 -24.70
N LEU A 558 -27.04 1.15 -24.23
CA LEU A 558 -27.94 0.00 -24.26
C LEU A 558 -29.14 0.30 -25.13
N VAL A 559 -29.47 -0.61 -26.05
CA VAL A 559 -30.61 -0.46 -26.97
C VAL A 559 -31.50 -1.72 -26.88
N PRO A 560 -32.82 -1.59 -26.63
CA PRO A 560 -33.74 -2.72 -26.71
C PRO A 560 -33.78 -3.31 -28.14
N ASP A 561 -33.78 -4.65 -28.25
CA ASP A 561 -33.84 -5.41 -29.49
C ASP A 561 -34.83 -6.58 -29.31
N GLY A 562 -36.12 -6.25 -29.34
CA GLY A 562 -37.22 -7.20 -29.07
C GLY A 562 -37.18 -7.71 -27.63
N ASN A 563 -36.94 -9.02 -27.44
CA ASN A 563 -36.75 -9.66 -26.12
C ASN A 563 -35.28 -9.77 -25.74
N ARG A 564 -34.41 -9.02 -26.40
CA ARG A 564 -32.96 -8.97 -26.20
C ARG A 564 -32.53 -7.54 -25.91
N LEU A 565 -31.29 -7.37 -25.51
CA LEU A 565 -30.65 -6.08 -25.35
C LEU A 565 -29.37 -6.04 -26.19
N ARG A 566 -29.17 -4.94 -26.91
CA ARG A 566 -27.98 -4.66 -27.72
C ARG A 566 -27.10 -3.68 -26.92
N ILE A 567 -25.86 -4.07 -26.68
CA ILE A 567 -24.85 -3.29 -25.98
C ILE A 567 -23.88 -2.74 -27.00
N LYS A 568 -23.69 -1.42 -27.00
CA LYS A 568 -22.66 -0.74 -27.80
C LYS A 568 -21.45 -0.45 -26.96
N PHE A 569 -20.27 -0.60 -27.55
CA PHE A 569 -19.00 -0.35 -26.91
C PHE A 569 -18.24 0.75 -27.64
N GLU A 570 -17.45 1.49 -26.86
CA GLU A 570 -16.34 2.32 -27.33
C GLU A 570 -15.01 1.65 -26.98
N ASN A 571 -13.88 2.19 -27.45
CA ASN A 571 -12.54 1.60 -27.27
C ASN A 571 -12.40 0.16 -27.76
N THR A 572 -13.16 -0.21 -28.79
CA THR A 572 -13.13 -1.56 -29.36
C THR A 572 -11.84 -1.86 -30.12
N GLY A 573 -10.98 -0.86 -30.34
CA GLY A 573 -9.74 -1.03 -31.10
C GLY A 573 -9.99 -1.57 -32.51
N SER A 574 -9.24 -2.60 -32.86
CA SER A 574 -9.40 -3.30 -34.16
C SER A 574 -10.60 -4.27 -34.20
N GLY A 575 -11.44 -4.28 -33.18
CA GLY A 575 -12.65 -5.10 -33.06
C GLY A 575 -12.72 -5.93 -31.78
N LEU A 576 -13.91 -6.49 -31.50
CA LEU A 576 -14.16 -7.35 -30.36
C LEU A 576 -13.62 -8.77 -30.58
N VAL A 577 -13.10 -9.35 -29.53
CA VAL A 577 -12.58 -10.74 -29.49
C VAL A 577 -13.16 -11.48 -28.28
N ILE A 578 -13.65 -12.70 -28.53
CA ILE A 578 -14.05 -13.64 -27.49
C ILE A 578 -12.87 -14.58 -27.23
N ARG A 579 -12.24 -14.49 -26.06
CA ARG A 579 -11.18 -15.41 -25.62
C ARG A 579 -11.77 -16.70 -25.10
N ASP A 580 -12.26 -17.53 -26.04
CA ASP A 580 -12.81 -18.86 -25.72
C ASP A 580 -12.56 -19.83 -26.86
N LYS A 581 -12.23 -21.09 -26.55
CA LYS A 581 -11.96 -22.14 -27.53
C LYS A 581 -13.16 -22.43 -28.44
N TYR A 582 -14.36 -22.28 -27.89
CA TYR A 582 -15.62 -22.63 -28.60
C TYR A 582 -16.40 -21.38 -29.03
N GLY A 583 -15.90 -20.17 -28.74
CA GLY A 583 -16.55 -18.91 -29.09
C GLY A 583 -17.70 -18.51 -28.16
N TYR A 584 -17.81 -19.11 -26.96
CA TYR A 584 -18.83 -18.74 -25.99
C TYR A 584 -18.45 -17.47 -25.25
N LEU A 585 -19.31 -16.45 -25.33
CA LEU A 585 -19.16 -15.20 -24.59
C LEU A 585 -19.81 -15.34 -23.21
N ARG A 586 -19.03 -15.06 -22.15
CA ARG A 586 -19.42 -15.22 -20.75
C ARG A 586 -19.39 -13.90 -19.98
N GLY A 587 -19.86 -13.94 -18.72
CA GLY A 587 -19.80 -12.83 -17.79
C GLY A 587 -21.02 -11.91 -17.82
N PHE A 588 -22.05 -12.20 -18.64
CA PHE A 588 -23.25 -11.37 -18.74
C PHE A 588 -24.40 -11.89 -17.88
N ALA A 589 -25.11 -10.96 -17.25
CA ALA A 589 -26.38 -11.21 -16.57
C ALA A 589 -27.41 -10.14 -16.98
N VAL A 590 -28.68 -10.53 -17.10
CA VAL A 590 -29.79 -9.63 -17.43
C VAL A 590 -30.89 -9.71 -16.38
N ALA A 591 -31.60 -8.61 -16.17
CA ALA A 591 -32.77 -8.56 -15.31
C ALA A 591 -33.96 -7.87 -16.00
N GLY A 592 -35.16 -8.28 -15.64
CA GLY A 592 -36.41 -7.60 -15.95
C GLY A 592 -36.74 -6.49 -14.94
N THR A 593 -37.98 -6.00 -14.99
CA THR A 593 -38.49 -5.00 -14.04
C THR A 593 -38.62 -5.53 -12.60
N ASP A 594 -38.51 -6.85 -12.40
CA ASP A 594 -38.44 -7.53 -11.10
C ASP A 594 -37.09 -7.35 -10.41
N ARG A 595 -36.07 -6.84 -11.13
CA ARG A 595 -34.70 -6.62 -10.67
C ARG A 595 -33.93 -7.90 -10.28
N LEU A 596 -34.42 -9.07 -10.72
CA LEU A 596 -33.75 -10.34 -10.46
C LEU A 596 -32.84 -10.69 -11.63
N PHE A 597 -31.53 -10.63 -11.40
CA PHE A 597 -30.55 -10.98 -12.42
C PHE A 597 -30.51 -12.49 -12.66
N LYS A 598 -30.41 -12.87 -13.94
CA LYS A 598 -30.17 -14.24 -14.39
C LYS A 598 -29.00 -14.24 -15.38
N TRP A 599 -28.21 -15.29 -15.36
CA TRP A 599 -27.16 -15.47 -16.36
C TRP A 599 -27.71 -15.36 -17.78
N ALA A 600 -27.01 -14.63 -18.62
CA ALA A 600 -27.43 -14.34 -19.97
C ALA A 600 -26.60 -15.12 -20.99
N LYS A 601 -27.24 -15.45 -22.12
CA LYS A 601 -26.57 -15.80 -23.35
C LYS A 601 -26.11 -14.51 -24.01
N ALA A 602 -24.95 -14.54 -24.65
CA ALA A 602 -24.40 -13.37 -25.32
C ALA A 602 -23.75 -13.77 -26.66
N MET A 603 -23.80 -12.88 -27.63
CA MET A 603 -23.10 -13.03 -28.93
C MET A 603 -22.64 -11.68 -29.46
N THR A 604 -21.52 -11.64 -30.13
CA THR A 604 -21.05 -10.44 -30.84
C THR A 604 -21.79 -10.24 -32.15
N ASP A 605 -22.06 -8.98 -32.51
CA ASP A 605 -22.57 -8.54 -33.81
C ASP A 605 -21.76 -7.30 -34.25
N GLY A 606 -20.70 -7.55 -35.00
CA GLY A 606 -19.65 -6.54 -35.23
C GLY A 606 -18.98 -6.08 -33.95
N ASN A 607 -19.07 -4.78 -33.64
CA ASN A 607 -18.56 -4.18 -32.40
C ASN A 607 -19.65 -4.03 -31.33
N ASP A 608 -20.84 -4.63 -31.53
CA ASP A 608 -21.89 -4.69 -30.52
C ASP A 608 -21.94 -6.10 -29.86
N VAL A 609 -22.60 -6.19 -28.73
CA VAL A 609 -22.96 -7.48 -28.08
C VAL A 609 -24.46 -7.54 -27.88
N ILE A 610 -25.07 -8.65 -28.27
CA ILE A 610 -26.49 -8.92 -28.06
C ILE A 610 -26.63 -9.91 -26.91
N VAL A 611 -27.43 -9.57 -25.88
CA VAL A 611 -27.63 -10.38 -24.69
C VAL A 611 -29.09 -10.70 -24.42
N TRP A 612 -29.37 -11.92 -23.90
CA TRP A 612 -30.73 -12.35 -23.54
C TRP A 612 -30.66 -13.51 -22.53
N SER A 613 -31.77 -13.77 -21.85
CA SER A 613 -31.95 -14.97 -21.03
C SER A 613 -33.33 -15.57 -21.29
N ASP A 614 -33.40 -16.89 -21.42
CA ASP A 614 -34.69 -17.58 -21.63
C ASP A 614 -35.63 -17.41 -20.41
N GLY A 615 -35.13 -17.03 -19.27
CA GLY A 615 -35.89 -16.78 -18.05
C GLY A 615 -36.26 -15.30 -17.82
N VAL A 616 -36.02 -14.39 -18.81
CA VAL A 616 -36.34 -12.96 -18.71
C VAL A 616 -36.94 -12.48 -20.01
N ASP A 617 -38.28 -12.46 -20.11
CA ASP A 617 -38.99 -12.12 -21.33
C ASP A 617 -38.78 -10.68 -21.82
N LYS A 618 -38.58 -9.75 -20.89
CA LYS A 618 -38.37 -8.32 -21.17
C LYS A 618 -37.21 -7.80 -20.34
N PRO A 619 -35.97 -8.04 -20.79
CA PRO A 619 -34.81 -7.53 -20.06
C PRO A 619 -34.75 -6.00 -20.15
N VAL A 620 -34.40 -5.34 -19.03
CA VAL A 620 -34.28 -3.88 -18.95
C VAL A 620 -32.89 -3.47 -18.42
N ALA A 621 -32.14 -4.40 -17.85
CA ALA A 621 -30.81 -4.15 -17.30
C ALA A 621 -29.83 -5.27 -17.65
N VAL A 622 -28.55 -4.89 -17.79
CA VAL A 622 -27.43 -5.79 -18.07
C VAL A 622 -26.32 -5.50 -17.08
N ARG A 623 -25.65 -6.56 -16.61
CA ARG A 623 -24.36 -6.50 -15.91
C ARG A 623 -23.34 -7.36 -16.66
N TYR A 624 -22.11 -6.88 -16.76
CA TYR A 624 -20.98 -7.61 -17.32
C TYR A 624 -19.84 -7.65 -16.31
N ASP A 625 -19.32 -8.84 -16.05
CA ASP A 625 -18.23 -9.08 -15.08
C ASP A 625 -18.49 -8.45 -13.71
N TRP A 626 -19.75 -8.49 -13.29
CA TRP A 626 -20.24 -7.94 -12.03
C TRP A 626 -20.11 -9.00 -10.92
N GLY A 627 -18.88 -9.23 -10.49
CA GLY A 627 -18.53 -10.27 -9.51
C GLY A 627 -17.30 -9.92 -8.68
N ASN A 628 -16.94 -10.78 -7.77
CA ASN A 628 -15.69 -10.74 -7.03
C ASN A 628 -14.51 -11.16 -7.95
N THR A 629 -14.62 -12.36 -8.54
CA THR A 629 -13.64 -12.92 -9.47
C THR A 629 -14.38 -13.48 -10.71
N PRO A 630 -15.01 -12.61 -11.51
CA PRO A 630 -15.78 -13.04 -12.65
C PRO A 630 -14.89 -13.64 -13.76
N ASP A 631 -15.49 -14.46 -14.63
CA ASP A 631 -14.82 -15.20 -15.69
C ASP A 631 -15.14 -14.67 -17.10
N GLY A 632 -15.45 -13.39 -17.22
CA GLY A 632 -15.71 -12.73 -18.49
C GLY A 632 -14.54 -12.82 -19.46
N ASN A 633 -14.85 -12.88 -20.75
CA ASN A 633 -13.85 -13.19 -21.77
C ASN A 633 -13.98 -12.31 -23.03
N LEU A 634 -14.59 -11.13 -22.88
CA LEU A 634 -14.66 -10.11 -23.93
C LEU A 634 -13.40 -9.24 -23.89
N TYR A 635 -12.73 -9.14 -25.04
CA TYR A 635 -11.51 -8.35 -25.25
C TYR A 635 -11.59 -7.57 -26.54
N ASN A 636 -10.65 -6.65 -26.77
CA ASN A 636 -10.36 -6.16 -28.10
C ASN A 636 -9.22 -6.99 -28.76
N HIS A 637 -8.98 -6.78 -30.05
CA HIS A 637 -7.90 -7.45 -30.79
C HIS A 637 -6.50 -7.09 -30.25
N GLU A 638 -6.34 -5.95 -29.58
CA GLU A 638 -5.10 -5.53 -28.92
C GLU A 638 -4.85 -6.30 -27.63
N GLY A 639 -5.80 -7.15 -27.21
CA GLY A 639 -5.65 -8.05 -26.06
C GLY A 639 -6.01 -7.43 -24.73
N LEU A 640 -6.71 -6.30 -24.71
CA LEU A 640 -7.15 -5.64 -23.49
C LEU A 640 -8.58 -6.09 -23.13
N PRO A 641 -8.84 -6.47 -21.85
CA PRO A 641 -10.13 -6.94 -21.39
C PRO A 641 -11.17 -5.82 -21.37
N ALA A 642 -12.43 -6.15 -21.64
CA ALA A 642 -13.53 -5.21 -21.49
C ALA A 642 -13.68 -4.76 -20.03
N ILE A 643 -14.04 -3.49 -19.87
CA ILE A 643 -14.27 -2.90 -18.55
C ILE A 643 -15.58 -3.46 -17.98
N PRO A 644 -15.60 -3.99 -16.75
CA PRO A 644 -16.84 -4.38 -16.08
C PRO A 644 -17.82 -3.22 -15.96
N PHE A 645 -19.11 -3.51 -16.14
CA PHE A 645 -20.14 -2.48 -16.06
C PHE A 645 -21.49 -3.02 -15.62
N ARG A 646 -22.36 -2.11 -15.21
CA ARG A 646 -23.82 -2.31 -15.10
C ARG A 646 -24.55 -1.19 -15.81
N THR A 647 -25.79 -1.46 -16.19
CA THR A 647 -26.68 -0.48 -16.83
C THR A 647 -27.83 -0.05 -15.93
N ASP A 648 -27.93 -0.64 -14.75
CA ASP A 648 -28.89 -0.30 -13.71
C ASP A 648 -28.30 0.73 -12.73
N ASP A 649 -29.19 1.48 -12.06
CA ASP A 649 -28.90 2.43 -10.98
C ASP A 649 -29.45 1.95 -9.62
N TRP A 650 -29.71 0.64 -9.50
CA TRP A 650 -30.35 0.10 -8.32
C TRP A 650 -29.44 0.18 -7.10
N PRO A 651 -30.05 0.49 -5.92
CA PRO A 651 -29.25 0.69 -4.70
C PRO A 651 -28.52 -0.59 -4.28
N ALA A 652 -27.41 -0.39 -3.60
CA ALA A 652 -26.69 -1.48 -2.96
C ALA A 652 -27.53 -2.20 -1.91
N PRO A 653 -27.29 -3.47 -1.63
CA PRO A 653 -27.76 -4.12 -0.41
C PRO A 653 -27.28 -3.36 0.82
N SER A 654 -28.05 -3.43 1.93
CA SER A 654 -27.59 -2.88 3.21
C SER A 654 -26.44 -3.71 3.78
N ASP A 655 -25.40 -3.09 4.32
CA ASP A 655 -24.31 -3.77 5.02
C ASP A 655 -24.82 -4.55 6.26
N ASP A 656 -25.97 -4.18 6.81
CA ASP A 656 -26.60 -4.81 7.99
C ASP A 656 -27.31 -6.15 7.67
N LEU A 657 -27.48 -6.47 6.38
CA LEU A 657 -28.22 -7.67 5.94
C LEU A 657 -27.31 -8.85 5.56
N MET A 658 -26.01 -8.73 5.76
CA MET A 658 -25.08 -9.85 5.48
C MET A 658 -24.89 -10.72 6.73
N PRO A 659 -24.93 -12.06 6.59
CA PRO A 659 -24.80 -13.00 7.70
C PRO A 659 -23.45 -12.96 8.38
#